data_de90beab922c56931ccc9ddda4aef8b0
#
_entry.id   de90beab922c56931ccc9ddda4aef8b0
#
_cell.length_a   1.000
_cell.length_b   1.000
_cell.length_c   1.000
_cell.angle_alpha   90.00
_cell.angle_beta   90.00
_cell.angle_gamma   90.00
#
_symmetry.space_group_name_H-M   'P 1'
#
loop_
_entity.id
_entity.type
_entity.pdbx_description
1 polymer ?
#
loop_
_entity_poly.entity_id
_entity_poly.type
_entity_poly.pdbx_seq_one_letter_code
_entity_poly.pdbx_strand_id
1 'polypeptide(L)'
;MNPGQFDSLNADVAGDNIFLYGSGRFTLKAGEARRFSIALLVGDSYDDLTLNAKTARQIYDTNYQFAKPPEKPALTAVPGDEQVTLFWDDIAETSWDPISEEYDFEGYVIYRSTDPSFLDQQNITDINGSRFLFEPLTTITGGWAKWDLINEYEGPSDIPYTGRGISYHLGNNTGLVHSFIDSNNVINGQRYFYAISSYDHGTKIMGIGPSESSKTITLNPETNEIFLDINTASVVPRSPAAGYVKGSVSYYDSLSFIKHISGFGTGTFSIEVLDPRAIEDTNTFQITFKDKPTRYSIEDLSPIVETRVSKKNVFITLQKNRLNADRFILKNGGSTMIMGQDYLLFPEAGQVVVTDTLNSQIADGDEITIEYTYYPLWESSRLNNEESNAVFDGIKIYANDKKLSLDKEKTQWSDGSSGNYQITVGPYDGKQSNMRPADYEIRWFDSIADTSSLGTATAPFQIWDVTPGKIPFKKKIVVLDYKVRNQTWDLGESVVILEEGAGINVSWQFDIQEPINDILNDAVEGDVFYVATDRPFNNEDIYQFQMMASSIQSEKNEGLLDDIRVVPNPYVVTNILEPLDRQNPRDRGPRRIYFDKLPNECTIRIYTITGELVKTIYHNTTFDNGQEFWDLTTKDNFPIAFGIYIYHIDAGKMGEKIGRLAIIK
;
A
#
# COMPACT_ATOMS: atom_id res chain seq x y z
N MET A 1 15.61 -2.33 61.58
CA MET A 1 14.52 -3.26 61.28
C MET A 1 15.12 -4.63 61.00
N ASN A 2 14.58 -5.67 61.58
CA ASN A 2 14.97 -7.04 61.23
C ASN A 2 14.23 -7.49 59.97
N PRO A 3 14.81 -8.31 59.13
CA PRO A 3 14.14 -8.83 57.95
C PRO A 3 12.83 -9.54 58.35
N GLY A 4 11.73 -9.23 57.62
CA GLY A 4 10.42 -9.84 57.87
C GLY A 4 9.60 -9.25 59.00
N GLN A 5 10.03 -8.11 59.58
CA GLN A 5 9.22 -7.35 60.55
C GLN A 5 8.36 -6.33 59.79
N PHE A 6 7.06 -6.42 59.95
CA PHE A 6 6.07 -5.51 59.41
C PHE A 6 5.27 -4.89 60.56
N ASP A 7 5.05 -3.60 60.51
CA ASP A 7 4.14 -2.92 61.45
C ASP A 7 2.69 -3.19 61.04
N SER A 8 1.83 -3.38 62.01
CA SER A 8 0.38 -3.45 61.78
C SER A 8 -0.17 -2.04 61.59
N LEU A 9 -0.77 -1.77 60.44
CA LEU A 9 -1.51 -0.54 60.19
C LEU A 9 -2.78 -0.51 61.06
N ASN A 10 -2.95 0.57 61.79
CA ASN A 10 -4.20 0.81 62.49
C ASN A 10 -5.17 1.49 61.51
N ALA A 11 -6.10 0.70 60.94
CA ALA A 11 -7.01 1.13 59.88
C ALA A 11 -8.00 2.24 60.26
N ASP A 12 -8.07 2.58 61.56
CA ASP A 12 -9.07 3.53 62.10
C ASP A 12 -8.58 4.98 62.21
N VAL A 13 -7.35 5.28 61.79
CA VAL A 13 -6.81 6.65 61.88
C VAL A 13 -6.53 7.20 60.49
N ALA A 14 -7.42 8.07 60.01
CA ALA A 14 -7.16 8.85 58.82
C ALA A 14 -6.07 9.90 59.10
N GLY A 15 -4.92 9.79 58.43
CA GLY A 15 -3.81 10.73 58.54
C GLY A 15 -2.70 10.41 57.56
N ASP A 16 -1.73 11.33 57.46
CA ASP A 16 -0.54 11.11 56.63
C ASP A 16 0.26 9.90 57.13
N ASN A 17 0.39 8.89 56.33
CA ASN A 17 1.14 7.67 56.65
C ASN A 17 2.57 7.79 56.14
N ILE A 18 3.54 7.68 57.07
CA ILE A 18 4.96 7.57 56.75
C ILE A 18 5.37 6.13 56.94
N PHE A 19 5.93 5.49 55.92
CA PHE A 19 6.49 4.16 56.06
C PHE A 19 7.99 4.15 55.76
N LEU A 20 8.71 3.30 56.49
CA LEU A 20 10.14 3.07 56.33
C LEU A 20 10.33 1.68 55.73
N TYR A 21 11.05 1.65 54.61
CA TYR A 21 11.41 0.42 53.91
C TYR A 21 12.90 0.16 54.06
N GLY A 22 13.29 -1.07 54.43
CA GLY A 22 14.69 -1.47 54.60
C GLY A 22 15.00 -2.80 53.94
N SER A 23 16.10 -2.89 53.22
CA SER A 23 16.58 -4.11 52.57
C SER A 23 17.29 -5.09 53.50
N GLY A 24 17.32 -4.83 54.82
CA GLY A 24 18.13 -5.60 55.76
C GLY A 24 19.62 -5.23 55.76
N ARG A 25 20.41 -5.96 56.57
CA ARG A 25 21.87 -5.71 56.70
C ARG A 25 22.60 -6.43 55.56
N PHE A 26 23.54 -5.72 54.93
CA PHE A 26 24.46 -6.32 53.96
C PHE A 26 25.85 -5.70 54.14
N THR A 27 26.89 -6.45 53.72
CA THR A 27 28.26 -6.00 53.76
C THR A 27 28.66 -5.52 52.39
N LEU A 28 29.29 -4.34 52.31
CA LEU A 28 29.88 -3.79 51.09
C LEU A 28 31.41 -3.70 51.27
N LYS A 29 32.14 -4.35 50.41
CA LYS A 29 33.61 -4.21 50.42
C LYS A 29 34.06 -2.95 49.70
N ALA A 30 35.24 -2.47 49.96
CA ALA A 30 35.79 -1.31 49.28
C ALA A 30 35.81 -1.55 47.74
N GLY A 31 35.18 -0.66 47.00
CA GLY A 31 35.05 -0.76 45.52
C GLY A 31 33.84 -1.57 45.03
N GLU A 32 33.07 -2.26 45.91
CA GLU A 32 31.84 -2.88 45.54
C GLU A 32 30.67 -1.88 45.47
N ALA A 33 29.82 -2.04 44.48
CA ALA A 33 28.53 -1.32 44.35
C ALA A 33 27.36 -2.32 44.37
N ARG A 34 26.25 -1.95 45.01
CA ARG A 34 24.99 -2.68 44.91
C ARG A 34 23.91 -1.80 44.37
N ARG A 35 23.10 -2.32 43.46
CA ARG A 35 21.95 -1.65 42.90
C ARG A 35 20.69 -2.03 43.66
N PHE A 36 19.89 -1.05 44.00
CA PHE A 36 18.55 -1.23 44.55
C PHE A 36 17.53 -0.69 43.57
N SER A 37 16.45 -1.43 43.38
CA SER A 37 15.31 -1.01 42.58
C SER A 37 14.09 -0.91 43.50
N ILE A 38 13.35 0.16 43.39
CA ILE A 38 12.11 0.41 44.17
C ILE A 38 11.02 0.64 43.12
N ALA A 39 9.91 -0.09 43.24
CA ALA A 39 8.69 0.14 42.45
C ALA A 39 7.62 0.79 43.36
N LEU A 40 7.00 1.87 42.88
CA LEU A 40 5.79 2.42 43.45
C LEU A 40 4.61 1.93 42.63
N LEU A 41 3.69 1.26 43.27
CA LEU A 41 2.54 0.63 42.63
C LEU A 41 1.25 1.28 43.12
N VAL A 42 0.31 1.47 42.21
CA VAL A 42 -1.03 1.99 42.48
C VAL A 42 -2.02 0.99 41.87
N GLY A 43 -3.15 0.77 42.49
CA GLY A 43 -4.22 -0.10 42.02
C GLY A 43 -5.58 0.35 42.53
N ASP A 44 -6.64 0.08 41.76
CA ASP A 44 -8.03 0.41 42.11
C ASP A 44 -8.63 -0.53 43.17
N SER A 45 -7.99 -1.69 43.38
CA SER A 45 -8.36 -2.70 44.36
C SER A 45 -7.14 -3.44 44.87
N TYR A 46 -7.27 -4.25 45.91
CA TYR A 46 -6.21 -5.12 46.44
C TYR A 46 -5.77 -6.16 45.41
N ASP A 47 -6.69 -6.71 44.63
CA ASP A 47 -6.40 -7.68 43.62
C ASP A 47 -5.63 -7.05 42.45
N ASP A 48 -6.03 -5.87 42.01
CA ASP A 48 -5.36 -5.08 41.00
C ASP A 48 -3.94 -4.67 41.46
N LEU A 49 -3.80 -4.19 42.67
CA LEU A 49 -2.49 -3.87 43.24
C LEU A 49 -1.58 -5.10 43.31
N THR A 50 -2.13 -6.27 43.65
CA THR A 50 -1.38 -7.54 43.67
C THR A 50 -0.95 -7.97 42.28
N LEU A 51 -1.80 -7.78 41.29
CA LEU A 51 -1.48 -8.04 39.89
C LEU A 51 -0.34 -7.13 39.40
N ASN A 52 -0.45 -5.83 39.67
CA ASN A 52 0.58 -4.86 39.34
C ASN A 52 1.92 -5.16 40.03
N ALA A 53 1.89 -5.69 41.25
CA ALA A 53 3.09 -6.13 41.95
C ALA A 53 3.75 -7.36 41.31
N LYS A 54 2.95 -8.33 40.82
CA LYS A 54 3.47 -9.49 40.06
C LYS A 54 4.10 -9.04 38.75
N THR A 55 3.45 -8.15 38.03
CA THR A 55 3.96 -7.59 36.77
C THR A 55 5.29 -6.84 36.98
N ALA A 56 5.35 -5.97 38.01
CA ALA A 56 6.59 -5.26 38.37
C ALA A 56 7.73 -6.23 38.74
N ARG A 57 7.39 -7.33 39.42
CA ARG A 57 8.35 -8.37 39.78
C ARG A 57 8.87 -9.09 38.51
N GLN A 58 8.01 -9.44 37.59
CA GLN A 58 8.37 -10.07 36.31
C GLN A 58 9.31 -9.14 35.51
N ILE A 59 8.99 -7.85 35.40
CA ILE A 59 9.83 -6.84 34.77
C ILE A 59 11.23 -6.79 35.37
N TYR A 60 11.32 -6.84 36.70
CA TYR A 60 12.60 -6.86 37.40
C TYR A 60 13.38 -8.15 37.11
N ASP A 61 12.72 -9.31 37.15
CA ASP A 61 13.35 -10.62 36.95
C ASP A 61 13.82 -10.82 35.50
N THR A 62 13.19 -10.15 34.52
CA THR A 62 13.60 -10.11 33.10
C THR A 62 14.61 -8.97 32.83
N ASN A 63 15.23 -8.40 33.86
CA ASN A 63 16.21 -7.33 33.75
C ASN A 63 15.70 -6.08 33.00
N TYR A 64 14.43 -5.71 33.25
CA TYR A 64 13.72 -4.59 32.60
C TYR A 64 13.50 -4.75 31.09
N GLN A 65 13.51 -5.96 30.59
CA GLN A 65 13.00 -6.24 29.27
C GLN A 65 11.46 -6.33 29.35
N PHE A 66 10.80 -5.68 28.41
CA PHE A 66 9.34 -5.68 28.31
C PHE A 66 8.94 -6.39 27.03
N ALA A 67 7.86 -7.16 27.07
CA ALA A 67 7.18 -7.51 25.86
C ALA A 67 6.82 -6.21 25.11
N LYS A 68 7.26 -6.12 23.89
CA LYS A 68 7.10 -4.92 23.07
C LYS A 68 6.07 -5.22 22.01
N PRO A 69 4.94 -4.49 21.95
CA PRO A 69 4.04 -4.65 20.81
C PRO A 69 4.79 -4.35 19.51
N PRO A 70 4.33 -4.87 18.39
CA PRO A 70 4.95 -4.63 17.09
C PRO A 70 5.07 -3.13 16.79
N GLU A 71 6.01 -2.76 15.91
CA GLU A 71 6.25 -1.36 15.55
C GLU A 71 5.00 -0.74 14.93
N LYS A 72 4.88 0.60 15.06
CA LYS A 72 3.73 1.33 14.55
C LYS A 72 3.85 1.52 13.03
N PRO A 73 2.90 1.03 12.24
CA PRO A 73 2.88 1.31 10.81
C PRO A 73 2.56 2.79 10.54
N ALA A 74 3.14 3.36 9.50
CA ALA A 74 2.85 4.74 9.10
C ALA A 74 1.52 4.80 8.35
N LEU A 75 0.50 5.46 8.96
CA LEU A 75 -0.85 5.56 8.40
C LEU A 75 -1.02 6.81 7.55
N THR A 76 -1.53 6.64 6.33
CA THR A 76 -2.04 7.72 5.49
C THR A 76 -3.54 7.58 5.30
N ALA A 77 -4.28 8.71 5.45
CA ALA A 77 -5.72 8.77 5.21
C ALA A 77 -6.04 9.79 4.13
N VAL A 78 -6.73 9.35 3.09
CA VAL A 78 -7.10 10.14 1.91
C VAL A 78 -8.60 10.38 1.92
N PRO A 79 -9.08 11.65 1.99
CA PRO A 79 -10.50 11.96 1.95
C PRO A 79 -11.08 11.66 0.56
N GLY A 80 -12.28 11.09 0.55
CA GLY A 80 -13.10 10.87 -0.63
C GLY A 80 -14.55 11.29 -0.40
N ASP A 81 -15.40 11.10 -1.41
CA ASP A 81 -16.84 11.37 -1.33
C ASP A 81 -17.53 10.24 -0.57
N GLU A 82 -18.00 10.55 0.66
CA GLU A 82 -18.61 9.60 1.59
C GLU A 82 -17.72 8.37 1.90
N GLN A 83 -16.39 8.54 1.79
CA GLN A 83 -15.41 7.50 2.07
C GLN A 83 -14.04 8.06 2.49
N VAL A 84 -13.22 7.20 3.07
CA VAL A 84 -11.80 7.47 3.36
C VAL A 84 -10.97 6.29 2.89
N THR A 85 -9.95 6.56 2.07
CA THR A 85 -8.96 5.55 1.71
C THR A 85 -7.82 5.60 2.72
N LEU A 86 -7.52 4.48 3.33
CA LEU A 86 -6.44 4.29 4.30
C LEU A 86 -5.37 3.38 3.68
N PHE A 87 -4.11 3.70 3.89
CA PHE A 87 -3.01 2.79 3.55
C PHE A 87 -1.84 2.97 4.51
N TRP A 88 -1.02 1.94 4.67
CA TRP A 88 0.08 1.88 5.62
C TRP A 88 1.23 1.02 5.13
N ASP A 89 2.41 1.14 5.78
CA ASP A 89 3.60 0.34 5.49
C ASP A 89 3.63 -1.00 6.25
N ASP A 90 4.58 -1.84 5.93
CA ASP A 90 4.79 -3.19 6.47
C ASP A 90 5.83 -3.25 7.61
N ILE A 91 6.24 -2.12 8.18
CA ILE A 91 7.32 -2.07 9.18
C ILE A 91 7.05 -2.96 10.40
N ALA A 92 5.76 -3.09 10.78
CA ALA A 92 5.34 -3.92 11.91
C ALA A 92 5.63 -5.41 11.72
N GLU A 93 5.62 -5.91 10.48
CA GLU A 93 5.77 -7.35 10.17
C GLU A 93 7.15 -7.90 10.47
N THR A 94 8.14 -7.01 10.59
CA THR A 94 9.52 -7.35 10.92
C THR A 94 9.91 -6.98 12.34
N SER A 95 8.93 -6.73 13.20
CA SER A 95 9.15 -6.37 14.60
C SER A 95 9.65 -7.56 15.40
N TRP A 96 10.74 -7.36 16.11
CA TRP A 96 11.35 -8.35 16.99
C TRP A 96 10.93 -8.08 18.44
N ASP A 97 10.36 -9.06 19.12
CA ASP A 97 10.11 -8.99 20.56
C ASP A 97 11.32 -9.54 21.34
N PRO A 98 11.95 -8.71 22.20
CA PRO A 98 13.13 -9.13 22.96
C PRO A 98 12.84 -10.12 24.09
N ILE A 99 11.57 -10.33 24.49
CA ILE A 99 11.18 -11.28 25.54
C ILE A 99 10.86 -12.65 24.96
N SER A 100 10.04 -12.71 23.93
CA SER A 100 9.76 -13.96 23.22
C SER A 100 10.96 -14.45 22.42
N GLU A 101 11.92 -13.56 22.10
CA GLU A 101 13.06 -13.79 21.21
C GLU A 101 12.61 -14.28 19.82
N GLU A 102 11.46 -13.75 19.32
CA GLU A 102 10.89 -14.12 18.03
C GLU A 102 10.22 -12.92 17.33
N TYR A 103 9.83 -13.11 16.07
CA TYR A 103 8.97 -12.21 15.33
C TYR A 103 7.52 -12.68 15.56
N ASP A 104 6.85 -12.05 16.52
CA ASP A 104 5.54 -12.46 17.00
C ASP A 104 4.37 -11.61 16.49
N PHE A 105 4.65 -10.75 15.50
CA PHE A 105 3.62 -9.98 14.81
C PHE A 105 2.52 -10.92 14.27
N GLU A 106 1.25 -10.54 14.47
CA GLU A 106 0.11 -11.33 14.04
C GLU A 106 -0.78 -10.56 13.04
N GLY A 107 -0.94 -9.24 13.20
CA GLY A 107 -1.81 -8.55 12.27
C GLY A 107 -2.04 -7.07 12.55
N TYR A 108 -2.99 -6.52 11.81
CA TYR A 108 -3.41 -5.12 11.85
C TYR A 108 -4.87 -4.98 12.25
N VAL A 109 -5.19 -3.90 12.97
CA VAL A 109 -6.56 -3.52 13.32
C VAL A 109 -6.75 -2.02 13.17
N ILE A 110 -7.86 -1.60 12.56
CA ILE A 110 -8.21 -0.19 12.37
C ILE A 110 -9.28 0.24 13.37
N TYR A 111 -9.08 1.43 13.91
CA TYR A 111 -10.03 2.16 14.75
C TYR A 111 -10.45 3.46 14.09
N ARG A 112 -11.73 3.81 14.19
CA ARG A 112 -12.27 5.10 13.74
C ARG A 112 -13.06 5.76 14.86
N SER A 113 -12.86 7.05 15.07
CA SER A 113 -13.55 7.83 16.08
C SER A 113 -13.87 9.23 15.56
N THR A 114 -14.83 9.88 16.18
CA THR A 114 -15.09 11.32 16.04
C THR A 114 -14.44 12.14 17.18
N ASP A 115 -13.91 11.45 18.19
CA ASP A 115 -13.16 12.03 19.29
C ASP A 115 -11.67 11.61 19.20
N PRO A 116 -10.70 12.54 19.31
CA PRO A 116 -9.26 12.22 19.25
C PRO A 116 -8.79 11.27 20.35
N SER A 117 -9.54 11.14 21.45
CA SER A 117 -9.22 10.20 22.53
C SER A 117 -9.79 8.79 22.30
N PHE A 118 -10.53 8.56 21.22
CA PHE A 118 -11.22 7.30 20.89
C PHE A 118 -12.18 6.78 21.96
N LEU A 119 -12.59 7.61 22.91
CA LEU A 119 -13.46 7.17 24.01
C LEU A 119 -14.85 6.71 23.56
N ASP A 120 -15.33 7.22 22.44
CA ASP A 120 -16.57 6.77 21.79
C ASP A 120 -16.49 5.33 21.24
N GLN A 121 -15.29 4.79 21.06
CA GLN A 121 -15.03 3.42 20.58
C GLN A 121 -14.67 2.44 21.69
N GLN A 122 -14.60 2.88 22.95
CA GLN A 122 -14.32 1.99 24.07
C GLN A 122 -15.60 1.26 24.49
N ASN A 123 -15.95 0.19 23.80
CA ASN A 123 -17.22 -0.50 23.93
C ASN A 123 -17.12 -1.91 24.50
N ILE A 124 -15.95 -2.59 24.39
CA ILE A 124 -15.78 -3.95 24.88
C ILE A 124 -15.67 -3.93 26.41
N THR A 125 -16.52 -4.70 27.07
CA THR A 125 -16.63 -4.71 28.54
C THR A 125 -16.05 -5.99 29.11
N ASP A 126 -15.55 -5.89 30.36
CA ASP A 126 -15.20 -7.04 31.18
C ASP A 126 -16.45 -7.72 31.78
N ILE A 127 -16.23 -8.78 32.58
CA ILE A 127 -17.30 -9.53 33.27
C ILE A 127 -18.12 -8.66 34.24
N ASN A 128 -17.62 -7.53 34.66
CA ASN A 128 -18.29 -6.59 35.56
C ASN A 128 -19.02 -5.47 34.81
N GLY A 129 -18.95 -5.45 33.47
CA GLY A 129 -19.55 -4.43 32.62
C GLY A 129 -18.71 -3.16 32.48
N SER A 130 -17.46 -3.13 32.98
CA SER A 130 -16.56 -1.99 32.80
C SER A 130 -15.94 -2.03 31.41
N ARG A 131 -16.04 -0.91 30.68
CA ARG A 131 -15.44 -0.78 29.35
C ARG A 131 -13.92 -0.67 29.46
N PHE A 132 -13.17 -1.47 28.72
CA PHE A 132 -11.72 -1.46 28.80
C PHE A 132 -10.98 -1.68 27.47
N LEU A 133 -11.64 -2.24 26.45
CA LEU A 133 -11.09 -2.39 25.11
C LEU A 133 -11.86 -1.57 24.10
N PHE A 134 -11.17 -1.19 23.04
CA PHE A 134 -11.74 -0.50 21.90
C PHE A 134 -12.33 -1.51 20.91
N GLU A 135 -13.50 -1.20 20.38
CA GLU A 135 -14.10 -1.97 19.30
C GLU A 135 -13.46 -1.54 17.98
N PRO A 136 -12.95 -2.49 17.18
CA PRO A 136 -12.43 -2.20 15.86
C PRO A 136 -13.49 -1.58 14.94
N LEU A 137 -13.05 -0.81 13.92
CA LEU A 137 -13.93 -0.29 12.90
C LEU A 137 -14.74 -1.44 12.26
N THR A 138 -16.06 -1.26 12.19
CA THR A 138 -16.94 -2.19 11.48
C THR A 138 -16.94 -1.89 9.99
N THR A 139 -16.64 -2.88 9.17
CA THR A 139 -16.67 -2.77 7.71
C THR A 139 -18.10 -2.72 7.18
N ILE A 140 -18.27 -2.36 5.91
CA ILE A 140 -19.59 -2.35 5.26
C ILE A 140 -20.26 -3.74 5.20
N THR A 141 -19.47 -4.80 5.27
CA THR A 141 -19.94 -6.20 5.31
C THR A 141 -20.28 -6.67 6.72
N GLY A 142 -20.07 -5.85 7.74
CA GLY A 142 -20.41 -6.12 9.14
C GLY A 142 -19.31 -6.81 9.95
N GLY A 143 -18.16 -7.14 9.37
CA GLY A 143 -16.99 -7.63 10.08
C GLY A 143 -16.11 -6.49 10.63
N TRP A 144 -15.13 -6.81 11.46
CA TRP A 144 -14.13 -5.85 11.91
C TRP A 144 -13.08 -5.58 10.83
N ALA A 145 -12.60 -4.35 10.74
CA ALA A 145 -11.44 -3.97 9.93
C ALA A 145 -10.16 -4.46 10.64
N LYS A 146 -9.92 -5.75 10.53
CA LYS A 146 -8.85 -6.48 11.18
C LYS A 146 -8.36 -7.58 10.24
N TRP A 147 -7.04 -7.66 10.07
CA TRP A 147 -6.38 -8.60 9.16
C TRP A 147 -5.20 -9.24 9.87
N ASP A 148 -5.09 -10.56 9.75
CA ASP A 148 -4.15 -11.42 10.45
C ASP A 148 -3.41 -12.34 9.49
N LEU A 149 -2.26 -12.82 9.93
CA LEU A 149 -1.50 -13.82 9.19
C LEU A 149 -2.32 -15.12 9.02
N ILE A 150 -2.03 -15.87 7.98
CA ILE A 150 -2.61 -17.20 7.78
C ILE A 150 -1.67 -18.21 8.47
N ASN A 151 -2.00 -18.57 9.71
CA ASN A 151 -1.19 -19.45 10.56
C ASN A 151 -2.08 -20.21 11.58
N GLU A 152 -1.47 -20.75 12.65
CA GLU A 152 -2.20 -21.44 13.72
C GLU A 152 -2.87 -20.53 14.75
N TYR A 153 -2.61 -19.22 14.72
CA TYR A 153 -3.14 -18.26 15.70
C TYR A 153 -4.45 -17.64 15.19
N GLU A 154 -5.56 -18.28 15.53
CA GLU A 154 -6.90 -17.78 15.16
C GLU A 154 -7.87 -17.75 16.35
N GLY A 155 -8.90 -16.93 16.25
CA GLY A 155 -9.93 -16.81 17.29
C GLY A 155 -9.46 -16.17 18.59
N PRO A 156 -10.09 -16.49 19.73
CA PRO A 156 -9.69 -15.96 21.03
C PRO A 156 -8.32 -16.51 21.46
N SER A 157 -7.43 -15.63 21.90
CA SER A 157 -6.14 -16.05 22.46
C SER A 157 -6.33 -17.01 23.64
N ASP A 158 -5.47 -18.00 23.74
CA ASP A 158 -5.43 -18.94 24.88
C ASP A 158 -5.08 -18.25 26.22
N ILE A 159 -4.57 -17.03 26.17
CA ILE A 159 -4.18 -16.23 27.34
C ILE A 159 -5.25 -15.17 27.59
N PRO A 160 -6.12 -15.38 28.62
CA PRO A 160 -7.16 -14.41 28.93
C PRO A 160 -6.59 -13.16 29.63
N TYR A 161 -7.26 -12.04 29.47
CA TYR A 161 -7.01 -10.87 30.31
C TYR A 161 -7.31 -11.19 31.77
N THR A 162 -6.27 -11.13 32.61
CA THR A 162 -6.37 -11.53 34.02
C THR A 162 -7.43 -10.68 34.74
N GLY A 163 -8.42 -11.37 35.35
CA GLY A 163 -9.51 -10.73 36.09
C GLY A 163 -10.60 -10.09 35.24
N ARG A 164 -10.50 -10.10 33.90
CA ARG A 164 -11.48 -9.48 32.99
C ARG A 164 -12.49 -10.46 32.39
N GLY A 165 -12.17 -11.78 32.36
CA GLY A 165 -13.06 -12.83 31.88
C GLY A 165 -13.23 -12.92 30.36
N ILE A 166 -12.37 -12.24 29.59
CA ILE A 166 -12.32 -12.30 28.15
C ILE A 166 -10.89 -12.44 27.66
N SER A 167 -10.72 -12.90 26.41
CA SER A 167 -9.45 -13.02 25.72
C SER A 167 -9.39 -12.04 24.53
N TYR A 168 -8.17 -11.67 24.13
CA TYR A 168 -7.96 -10.96 22.88
C TYR A 168 -8.31 -11.84 21.70
N HIS A 169 -8.99 -11.32 20.70
CA HIS A 169 -9.32 -12.05 19.48
C HIS A 169 -8.20 -11.83 18.44
N LEU A 170 -7.46 -12.88 18.12
CA LEU A 170 -6.28 -12.81 17.25
C LEU A 170 -6.67 -12.53 15.78
N GLY A 171 -7.68 -13.17 15.26
CA GLY A 171 -8.16 -12.99 13.90
C GLY A 171 -8.87 -14.24 13.38
N ASN A 172 -9.01 -14.35 12.04
CA ASN A 172 -9.69 -15.48 11.38
C ASN A 172 -8.92 -15.95 10.14
N ASN A 173 -7.60 -15.84 10.12
CA ASN A 173 -6.73 -16.21 9.00
C ASN A 173 -7.11 -15.46 7.69
N THR A 174 -7.30 -14.14 7.77
CA THR A 174 -7.82 -13.32 6.67
C THR A 174 -6.77 -13.01 5.61
N GLY A 175 -5.50 -13.13 5.94
CA GLY A 175 -4.38 -12.60 5.17
C GLY A 175 -4.19 -11.08 5.41
N LEU A 176 -2.95 -10.62 5.30
CA LEU A 176 -2.60 -9.22 5.50
C LEU A 176 -3.02 -8.36 4.31
N VAL A 177 -3.42 -7.12 4.58
CA VAL A 177 -3.62 -6.05 3.60
C VAL A 177 -2.93 -4.78 4.10
N HIS A 178 -2.60 -3.86 3.18
CA HIS A 178 -1.94 -2.60 3.50
C HIS A 178 -2.72 -1.39 2.97
N SER A 179 -3.95 -1.61 2.55
CA SER A 179 -4.90 -0.57 2.17
C SER A 179 -6.34 -0.98 2.50
N PHE A 180 -7.17 0.01 2.81
CA PHE A 180 -8.59 -0.21 3.13
C PHE A 180 -9.41 1.02 2.79
N ILE A 181 -10.59 0.83 2.20
CA ILE A 181 -11.54 1.91 1.95
C ILE A 181 -12.67 1.82 2.97
N ASP A 182 -12.71 2.79 3.87
CA ASP A 182 -13.83 2.95 4.78
C ASP A 182 -14.94 3.76 4.11
N SER A 183 -16.07 3.14 3.84
CA SER A 183 -17.28 3.75 3.31
C SER A 183 -18.52 3.46 4.19
N ASN A 184 -18.32 2.82 5.34
CA ASN A 184 -19.41 2.47 6.24
C ASN A 184 -19.84 3.66 7.09
N ASN A 185 -20.96 4.30 6.75
CA ASN A 185 -21.50 5.46 7.45
C ASN A 185 -20.49 6.63 7.58
N VAL A 186 -19.69 6.85 6.55
CA VAL A 186 -18.81 8.01 6.45
C VAL A 186 -19.64 9.20 5.93
N ILE A 187 -19.58 10.32 6.66
CA ILE A 187 -20.36 11.53 6.37
C ILE A 187 -19.42 12.63 5.93
N ASN A 188 -19.69 13.21 4.76
CA ASN A 188 -18.95 14.36 4.27
C ASN A 188 -19.05 15.55 5.23
N GLY A 189 -17.92 16.24 5.44
CA GLY A 189 -17.84 17.36 6.36
C GLY A 189 -17.65 17.00 7.84
N GLN A 190 -17.81 15.72 8.21
CA GLN A 190 -17.50 15.20 9.55
C GLN A 190 -16.00 14.91 9.67
N ARG A 191 -15.38 15.39 10.74
CA ARG A 191 -13.99 15.01 11.06
C ARG A 191 -13.97 13.63 11.68
N TYR A 192 -13.10 12.78 11.15
CA TYR A 192 -12.78 11.47 11.70
C TYR A 192 -11.32 11.40 12.10
N PHE A 193 -11.08 10.61 13.14
CA PHE A 193 -9.75 10.20 13.58
C PHE A 193 -9.63 8.70 13.32
N TYR A 194 -8.57 8.32 12.64
CA TYR A 194 -8.24 6.93 12.39
C TYR A 194 -6.96 6.57 13.11
N ALA A 195 -6.88 5.34 13.55
CA ALA A 195 -5.66 4.74 14.04
C ALA A 195 -5.54 3.33 13.49
N ILE A 196 -4.34 2.94 13.10
CA ILE A 196 -4.00 1.56 12.85
C ILE A 196 -3.11 1.06 13.97
N SER A 197 -3.44 -0.08 14.55
CA SER A 197 -2.59 -0.77 15.52
C SER A 197 -2.12 -2.08 14.91
N SER A 198 -0.82 -2.33 14.99
CA SER A 198 -0.23 -3.65 14.81
C SER A 198 -0.36 -4.42 16.12
N TYR A 199 -0.52 -5.73 16.07
CA TYR A 199 -0.62 -6.57 17.26
C TYR A 199 0.13 -7.88 17.08
N ASP A 200 0.54 -8.48 18.23
CA ASP A 200 1.23 -9.74 18.33
C ASP A 200 0.29 -10.86 18.80
N HIS A 201 0.73 -12.11 18.70
CA HIS A 201 -0.01 -13.26 19.22
C HIS A 201 0.29 -13.54 20.71
N GLY A 202 1.26 -12.83 21.30
CA GLY A 202 1.74 -13.10 22.64
C GLY A 202 2.51 -14.42 22.75
N THR A 203 2.95 -14.77 23.96
CA THR A 203 3.66 -16.03 24.19
C THR A 203 3.06 -16.85 25.33
N LYS A 204 2.48 -18.01 24.98
CA LYS A 204 1.84 -18.94 25.90
C LYS A 204 2.82 -19.50 26.93
N ILE A 205 4.08 -19.73 26.52
CA ILE A 205 5.11 -20.31 27.40
C ILE A 205 5.40 -19.39 28.58
N MET A 206 5.41 -18.07 28.33
CA MET A 206 5.67 -17.08 29.36
C MET A 206 4.38 -16.50 29.99
N GLY A 207 3.19 -16.88 29.50
CA GLY A 207 1.92 -16.34 29.97
C GLY A 207 1.72 -14.88 29.63
N ILE A 208 2.36 -14.38 28.58
CA ILE A 208 2.24 -13.00 28.07
C ILE A 208 1.18 -12.98 26.99
N GLY A 209 0.09 -12.24 27.24
CA GLY A 209 -1.01 -12.12 26.29
C GLY A 209 -0.69 -11.18 25.13
N PRO A 210 -1.49 -11.28 24.05
CA PRO A 210 -1.37 -10.40 22.90
C PRO A 210 -1.39 -8.90 23.27
N SER A 211 -0.60 -8.12 22.57
CA SER A 211 -0.52 -6.67 22.77
C SER A 211 -0.67 -5.89 21.47
N GLU A 212 -1.22 -4.67 21.55
CA GLU A 212 -1.36 -3.76 20.41
C GLU A 212 -0.39 -2.59 20.54
N SER A 213 0.13 -2.13 19.39
CA SER A 213 0.82 -0.85 19.33
C SER A 213 -0.12 0.29 19.74
N SER A 214 0.39 1.25 20.54
CA SER A 214 -0.44 2.31 21.08
C SER A 214 -0.91 3.28 19.98
N LYS A 215 -2.15 3.77 20.14
CA LYS A 215 -2.75 4.83 19.33
C LYS A 215 -2.86 6.09 20.17
N THR A 216 -2.10 7.13 19.82
CA THR A 216 -2.05 8.35 20.60
C THR A 216 -2.30 9.56 19.72
N ILE A 217 -3.34 10.31 20.05
CA ILE A 217 -3.60 11.63 19.49
C ILE A 217 -3.60 12.61 20.67
N THR A 218 -2.71 13.58 20.64
CA THR A 218 -2.59 14.57 21.71
C THR A 218 -3.25 15.88 21.27
N LEU A 219 -4.16 16.38 22.08
CA LEU A 219 -4.77 17.69 21.91
C LEU A 219 -4.09 18.68 22.84
N ASN A 220 -3.55 19.77 22.31
CA ASN A 220 -3.10 20.89 23.14
C ASN A 220 -4.33 21.63 23.68
N PRO A 221 -4.56 21.66 24.99
CA PRO A 221 -5.78 22.25 25.55
C PRO A 221 -5.82 23.80 25.44
N GLU A 222 -4.66 24.45 25.19
CA GLU A 222 -4.59 25.90 25.05
C GLU A 222 -4.79 26.37 23.62
N THR A 223 -4.19 25.65 22.64
CA THR A 223 -4.23 26.03 21.21
C THR A 223 -5.25 25.24 20.41
N ASN A 224 -5.82 24.15 20.95
CA ASN A 224 -6.61 23.15 20.24
C ASN A 224 -5.89 22.48 19.05
N GLU A 225 -4.56 22.56 19.02
CA GLU A 225 -3.77 21.85 18.02
C GLU A 225 -3.77 20.34 18.30
N ILE A 226 -3.88 19.58 17.21
CA ILE A 226 -3.92 18.12 17.24
C ILE A 226 -2.56 17.61 16.78
N PHE A 227 -1.90 16.85 17.65
CA PHE A 227 -0.65 16.15 17.32
C PHE A 227 -0.96 14.68 17.08
N LEU A 228 -0.67 14.23 15.86
CA LEU A 228 -0.87 12.87 15.41
C LEU A 228 0.40 12.05 15.60
N ASP A 229 0.24 10.81 16.03
CA ASP A 229 1.30 9.82 16.00
C ASP A 229 1.41 9.21 14.57
N ILE A 230 2.50 8.52 14.26
CA ILE A 230 2.78 7.96 12.94
C ILE A 230 1.67 7.03 12.44
N ASN A 231 1.05 6.29 13.37
CA ASN A 231 -0.03 5.34 13.07
C ASN A 231 -1.44 5.93 13.23
N THR A 232 -1.56 7.26 13.28
CA THR A 232 -2.84 7.95 13.43
C THR A 232 -3.03 9.01 12.35
N ALA A 233 -4.28 9.26 11.96
CA ALA A 233 -4.63 10.26 10.97
C ALA A 233 -5.90 11.02 11.35
N SER A 234 -6.00 12.29 10.94
CA SER A 234 -7.22 13.10 11.04
C SER A 234 -7.65 13.54 9.65
N VAL A 235 -8.87 13.23 9.28
CA VAL A 235 -9.39 13.46 7.93
C VAL A 235 -10.83 13.97 7.96
N VAL A 236 -11.20 14.80 6.98
CA VAL A 236 -12.57 15.24 6.74
C VAL A 236 -12.96 14.80 5.32
N PRO A 237 -13.78 13.76 5.18
CA PRO A 237 -14.33 13.33 3.90
C PRO A 237 -15.11 14.47 3.25
N ARG A 238 -15.05 14.55 1.93
CA ARG A 238 -15.69 15.62 1.17
C ARG A 238 -15.91 15.21 -0.28
N SER A 239 -16.94 15.77 -0.89
CA SER A 239 -17.15 15.60 -2.33
C SER A 239 -16.09 16.38 -3.10
N PRO A 240 -15.65 15.89 -4.25
CA PRO A 240 -14.79 16.65 -5.16
C PRO A 240 -15.59 17.80 -5.79
N ALA A 241 -14.87 18.75 -6.38
CA ALA A 241 -15.46 19.83 -7.13
C ALA A 241 -16.22 19.33 -8.36
N ALA A 242 -17.27 20.07 -8.77
CA ALA A 242 -18.00 19.75 -9.99
C ALA A 242 -17.07 19.74 -11.22
N GLY A 243 -17.14 18.70 -12.03
CA GLY A 243 -16.27 18.49 -13.17
C GLY A 243 -14.91 17.87 -12.84
N TYR A 244 -14.69 17.39 -11.60
CA TYR A 244 -13.49 16.69 -11.21
C TYR A 244 -13.28 15.39 -11.98
N VAL A 245 -12.11 15.23 -12.56
CA VAL A 245 -11.63 13.99 -13.17
C VAL A 245 -10.53 13.44 -12.29
N LYS A 246 -10.75 12.25 -11.75
CA LYS A 246 -9.79 11.58 -10.86
C LYS A 246 -8.50 11.26 -11.61
N GLY A 247 -7.36 11.53 -10.97
CA GLY A 247 -6.06 11.13 -11.47
C GLY A 247 -6.00 9.61 -11.72
N SER A 248 -5.32 9.22 -12.77
CA SER A 248 -5.29 7.85 -13.25
C SER A 248 -3.91 7.46 -13.76
N VAL A 249 -3.75 6.16 -13.97
CA VAL A 249 -2.59 5.61 -14.66
C VAL A 249 -3.00 5.24 -16.07
N SER A 250 -2.24 5.66 -17.07
CA SER A 250 -2.49 5.33 -18.46
C SER A 250 -1.19 4.99 -19.20
N TYR A 251 -1.35 4.42 -20.36
CA TYR A 251 -0.29 4.29 -21.33
C TYR A 251 -0.76 4.86 -22.69
N TYR A 252 0.18 5.14 -23.59
CA TYR A 252 -0.06 5.70 -24.94
C TYR A 252 -1.08 4.94 -25.80
N ASP A 253 -1.42 3.71 -25.41
CA ASP A 253 -2.37 2.87 -26.11
C ASP A 253 -3.55 2.55 -25.18
N SER A 254 -4.74 2.84 -25.62
CA SER A 254 -6.00 2.75 -24.84
C SER A 254 -6.38 1.34 -24.37
N LEU A 255 -5.56 0.32 -24.63
CA LEU A 255 -5.85 -1.08 -24.35
C LEU A 255 -5.07 -1.70 -23.19
N SER A 256 -3.97 -1.07 -22.73
CA SER A 256 -3.20 -1.57 -21.58
C SER A 256 -2.65 -0.44 -20.73
N PHE A 257 -2.81 -0.55 -19.40
CA PHE A 257 -2.28 0.43 -18.44
C PHE A 257 -0.75 0.40 -18.33
N ILE A 258 -0.10 -0.71 -18.65
CA ILE A 258 1.35 -0.90 -18.62
C ILE A 258 1.77 -1.56 -19.94
N LYS A 259 2.76 -0.99 -20.58
CA LYS A 259 3.30 -1.53 -21.84
C LYS A 259 4.56 -2.32 -21.60
N HIS A 260 4.63 -3.53 -22.17
CA HIS A 260 5.85 -4.32 -22.30
C HIS A 260 6.69 -3.74 -23.46
N ILE A 261 7.84 -3.17 -23.16
CA ILE A 261 8.72 -2.47 -24.12
C ILE A 261 9.71 -3.45 -24.74
N SER A 262 10.31 -4.31 -23.93
CA SER A 262 11.28 -5.32 -24.37
C SER A 262 11.28 -6.52 -23.45
N GLY A 263 11.94 -7.59 -23.86
CA GLY A 263 12.01 -8.86 -23.14
C GLY A 263 10.94 -9.85 -23.59
N PHE A 264 10.76 -10.92 -22.86
CA PHE A 264 9.88 -12.02 -23.22
C PHE A 264 9.13 -12.66 -22.03
N GLY A 265 9.22 -12.09 -20.85
CA GLY A 265 8.41 -12.47 -19.69
C GLY A 265 6.91 -12.31 -19.95
N THR A 266 6.09 -13.17 -19.37
CA THR A 266 4.62 -13.14 -19.53
C THR A 266 3.92 -12.74 -18.23
N GLY A 267 4.67 -12.36 -17.21
CA GLY A 267 4.12 -11.81 -15.98
C GLY A 267 3.31 -10.55 -16.24
N THR A 268 2.43 -10.21 -15.32
CA THR A 268 1.51 -9.08 -15.41
C THR A 268 1.66 -8.14 -14.23
N PHE A 269 1.18 -6.91 -14.41
CA PHE A 269 1.08 -5.92 -13.35
C PHE A 269 -0.34 -5.41 -13.23
N SER A 270 -0.73 -5.07 -12.00
CA SER A 270 -1.89 -4.24 -11.72
C SER A 270 -1.49 -3.03 -10.90
N ILE A 271 -2.21 -1.93 -11.06
CA ILE A 271 -1.96 -0.67 -10.34
C ILE A 271 -3.25 -0.24 -9.65
N GLU A 272 -3.13 0.08 -8.37
CA GLU A 272 -4.19 0.65 -7.57
C GLU A 272 -3.88 2.12 -7.28
N VAL A 273 -4.85 3.01 -7.53
CA VAL A 273 -4.74 4.43 -7.19
C VAL A 273 -5.35 4.67 -5.82
N LEU A 274 -4.50 4.89 -4.82
CA LEU A 274 -4.88 5.11 -3.43
C LEU A 274 -5.04 6.61 -3.10
N ASP A 275 -4.14 7.46 -3.60
CA ASP A 275 -4.26 8.91 -3.48
C ASP A 275 -4.15 9.60 -4.86
N PRO A 276 -5.28 9.87 -5.53
CA PRO A 276 -5.27 10.53 -6.83
C PRO A 276 -4.77 11.98 -6.80
N ARG A 277 -4.63 12.58 -5.61
CA ARG A 277 -4.13 13.96 -5.45
C ARG A 277 -2.61 14.03 -5.53
N ALA A 278 -1.93 12.91 -5.20
CA ALA A 278 -0.48 12.80 -5.26
C ALA A 278 0.04 12.47 -6.67
N ILE A 279 -0.85 12.18 -7.62
CA ILE A 279 -0.48 11.88 -9.00
C ILE A 279 -0.11 13.18 -9.73
N GLU A 280 1.11 13.24 -10.26
CA GLU A 280 1.59 14.33 -11.11
C GLU A 280 1.44 13.98 -12.60
N ASP A 281 1.22 15.00 -13.43
CA ASP A 281 1.06 14.81 -14.88
C ASP A 281 2.38 14.44 -15.55
N THR A 282 2.27 13.57 -16.55
CA THR A 282 3.32 13.24 -17.50
C THR A 282 4.53 12.47 -16.94
N ASN A 283 4.56 12.12 -15.64
CA ASN A 283 5.61 11.27 -15.14
C ASN A 283 5.56 9.91 -15.83
N THR A 284 6.70 9.52 -16.39
CA THR A 284 6.87 8.22 -17.04
C THR A 284 7.70 7.32 -16.15
N PHE A 285 7.14 6.17 -15.81
CA PHE A 285 7.78 5.18 -14.97
C PHE A 285 8.26 4.00 -15.80
N GLN A 286 9.43 3.50 -15.47
CA GLN A 286 10.01 2.32 -16.09
C GLN A 286 10.24 1.23 -15.03
N ILE A 287 9.76 0.03 -15.33
CA ILE A 287 9.98 -1.16 -14.53
C ILE A 287 11.10 -1.97 -15.16
N THR A 288 12.11 -2.31 -14.39
CA THR A 288 13.24 -3.15 -14.80
C THR A 288 13.46 -4.28 -13.79
N PHE A 289 14.10 -5.36 -14.24
CA PHE A 289 14.30 -6.54 -13.43
C PHE A 289 15.78 -6.88 -13.26
N LYS A 290 16.06 -7.59 -12.18
CA LYS A 290 17.35 -8.18 -11.85
C LYS A 290 17.15 -9.65 -11.51
N ASP A 291 17.98 -10.51 -12.07
CA ASP A 291 17.91 -11.95 -11.86
C ASP A 291 18.67 -12.42 -10.64
N LYS A 292 18.26 -13.59 -10.12
CA LYS A 292 18.95 -14.44 -9.14
C LYS A 292 19.22 -13.82 -7.77
N PRO A 293 18.21 -13.54 -6.96
CA PRO A 293 16.78 -13.78 -7.19
C PRO A 293 16.14 -12.71 -8.05
N THR A 294 15.05 -13.02 -8.71
CA THR A 294 14.29 -12.04 -9.48
C THR A 294 13.75 -10.96 -8.56
N ARG A 295 14.06 -9.72 -8.89
CA ARG A 295 13.60 -8.50 -8.21
C ARG A 295 13.27 -7.47 -9.26
N TYR A 296 12.43 -6.52 -8.93
CA TYR A 296 12.13 -5.41 -9.84
C TYR A 296 12.29 -4.06 -9.16
N SER A 297 12.63 -3.08 -9.97
CA SER A 297 12.71 -1.69 -9.56
C SER A 297 11.87 -0.83 -10.49
N ILE A 298 11.31 0.24 -9.94
CA ILE A 298 10.54 1.24 -10.69
C ILE A 298 11.32 2.54 -10.63
N GLU A 299 11.70 3.06 -11.80
CA GLU A 299 12.36 4.34 -11.97
C GLU A 299 11.38 5.38 -12.48
N ASP A 300 11.31 6.54 -11.84
CA ASP A 300 10.70 7.72 -12.43
C ASP A 300 11.68 8.33 -13.43
N LEU A 301 11.33 8.28 -14.71
CA LEU A 301 12.18 8.80 -15.80
C LEU A 301 12.11 10.33 -15.93
N SER A 302 11.22 10.99 -15.19
CA SER A 302 11.08 12.45 -15.19
C SER A 302 12.22 13.07 -14.38
N PRO A 303 13.14 13.82 -15.01
CA PRO A 303 14.29 14.34 -14.31
C PRO A 303 13.90 15.42 -13.30
N ILE A 304 14.40 15.30 -12.08
CA ILE A 304 14.30 16.34 -11.05
C ILE A 304 15.53 17.25 -11.18
N VAL A 305 15.28 18.56 -11.18
CA VAL A 305 16.33 19.56 -11.23
C VAL A 305 16.32 20.37 -9.94
N GLU A 306 17.44 20.35 -9.22
CA GLU A 306 17.62 21.10 -7.99
C GLU A 306 18.81 22.05 -8.09
N THR A 307 18.64 23.26 -7.54
CA THR A 307 19.74 24.22 -7.38
C THR A 307 20.17 24.23 -5.91
N ARG A 308 21.47 24.09 -5.66
CA ARG A 308 22.06 24.08 -4.32
C ARG A 308 23.30 24.96 -4.28
N VAL A 309 23.60 25.46 -3.09
CA VAL A 309 24.86 26.18 -2.86
C VAL A 309 25.90 25.18 -2.37
N SER A 310 27.04 25.13 -3.04
CA SER A 310 28.11 24.19 -2.75
C SER A 310 28.84 24.54 -1.46
N LYS A 311 29.23 23.48 -0.72
CA LYS A 311 30.19 23.55 0.36
C LYS A 311 31.02 22.28 0.35
N LYS A 312 32.34 22.43 0.26
CA LYS A 312 33.26 21.29 0.20
C LYS A 312 33.19 20.43 1.46
N ASN A 313 33.25 19.12 1.28
CA ASN A 313 33.23 18.11 2.34
C ASN A 313 31.97 18.17 3.25
N VAL A 314 30.89 18.74 2.76
CA VAL A 314 29.59 18.79 3.44
C VAL A 314 28.57 18.04 2.60
N PHE A 315 27.76 17.18 3.25
CA PHE A 315 26.67 16.49 2.59
C PHE A 315 25.57 17.47 2.17
N ILE A 316 25.23 17.43 0.90
CA ILE A 316 24.05 18.06 0.32
C ILE A 316 23.00 16.98 0.17
N THR A 317 21.92 17.05 0.95
CA THR A 317 20.80 16.11 0.85
C THR A 317 19.82 16.61 -0.19
N LEU A 318 19.46 15.75 -1.12
CA LEU A 318 18.49 16.00 -2.20
C LEU A 318 17.07 15.66 -1.77
N GLN A 319 16.08 16.06 -2.56
CA GLN A 319 14.66 15.83 -2.25
C GLN A 319 14.28 14.34 -2.27
N LYS A 320 14.93 13.56 -3.13
CA LYS A 320 14.69 12.12 -3.25
C LYS A 320 15.94 11.33 -2.88
N ASN A 321 15.75 10.10 -2.48
CA ASN A 321 16.79 9.10 -2.28
C ASN A 321 16.70 8.02 -3.37
N ARG A 322 17.56 7.00 -3.32
CA ARG A 322 17.64 5.93 -4.31
C ARG A 322 17.79 6.45 -5.74
N LEU A 323 18.78 7.32 -5.92
CA LEU A 323 19.03 7.99 -7.20
C LEU A 323 19.58 7.02 -8.25
N ASN A 324 19.25 7.23 -9.52
CA ASN A 324 19.92 6.55 -10.61
C ASN A 324 21.26 7.22 -10.90
N ALA A 325 22.37 6.55 -10.53
CA ALA A 325 23.73 7.09 -10.68
C ALA A 325 24.13 7.30 -12.15
N ASP A 326 23.58 6.51 -13.08
CA ASP A 326 23.87 6.62 -14.52
C ASP A 326 23.20 7.83 -15.16
N ARG A 327 22.15 8.36 -14.51
CA ARG A 327 21.38 9.53 -14.96
C ARG A 327 21.60 10.77 -14.09
N PHE A 328 22.59 10.71 -13.20
CA PHE A 328 22.93 11.82 -12.30
C PHE A 328 23.88 12.81 -13.01
N ILE A 329 23.50 14.07 -13.09
CA ILE A 329 24.28 15.13 -13.70
C ILE A 329 24.41 16.29 -12.73
N LEU A 330 25.64 16.69 -12.40
CA LEU A 330 25.94 17.89 -11.64
C LEU A 330 26.65 18.90 -12.53
N LYS A 331 26.14 20.14 -12.54
CA LYS A 331 26.68 21.25 -13.34
C LYS A 331 27.08 22.42 -12.44
N ASN A 332 28.20 23.07 -12.76
CA ASN A 332 28.64 24.35 -12.18
C ASN A 332 28.86 25.36 -13.31
N GLY A 333 28.14 26.49 -13.29
CA GLY A 333 28.22 27.50 -14.34
C GLY A 333 27.94 26.98 -15.76
N GLY A 334 27.10 25.92 -15.89
CA GLY A 334 26.78 25.27 -17.16
C GLY A 334 27.74 24.15 -17.60
N SER A 335 28.86 23.94 -16.94
CA SER A 335 29.81 22.86 -17.19
C SER A 335 29.44 21.62 -16.36
N THR A 336 29.47 20.43 -16.99
CA THR A 336 29.22 19.17 -16.28
C THR A 336 30.45 18.76 -15.47
N MET A 337 30.21 18.42 -14.22
CA MET A 337 31.23 18.03 -13.24
C MET A 337 31.47 16.52 -13.27
N ILE A 338 32.64 16.08 -12.83
CA ILE A 338 33.10 14.68 -12.93
C ILE A 338 32.98 14.01 -11.55
N MET A 339 32.21 12.93 -11.49
CA MET A 339 32.11 12.09 -10.28
C MET A 339 33.46 11.47 -9.93
N GLY A 340 33.83 11.48 -8.65
CA GLY A 340 35.12 11.05 -8.15
C GLY A 340 36.21 12.12 -8.17
N GLN A 341 36.04 13.19 -8.98
CA GLN A 341 36.94 14.35 -9.04
C GLN A 341 36.35 15.55 -8.34
N ASP A 342 35.16 15.99 -8.81
CA ASP A 342 34.48 17.20 -8.34
C ASP A 342 33.50 16.92 -7.21
N TYR A 343 32.89 15.74 -7.24
CA TYR A 343 31.92 15.31 -6.23
C TYR A 343 31.91 13.79 -6.02
N LEU A 344 31.38 13.37 -4.89
CA LEU A 344 31.02 11.98 -4.58
C LEU A 344 29.50 11.88 -4.46
N LEU A 345 28.91 10.83 -5.04
CA LEU A 345 27.48 10.55 -5.00
C LEU A 345 27.20 9.36 -4.08
N PHE A 346 26.19 9.51 -3.24
CA PHE A 346 25.63 8.47 -2.36
C PHE A 346 24.18 8.22 -2.77
N PRO A 347 23.94 7.41 -3.81
CA PRO A 347 22.64 7.30 -4.45
C PRO A 347 21.53 6.83 -3.49
N GLU A 348 21.81 5.81 -2.68
CA GLU A 348 20.82 5.23 -1.74
C GLU A 348 20.33 6.26 -0.71
N ALA A 349 21.24 7.12 -0.24
CA ALA A 349 20.92 8.16 0.73
C ALA A 349 20.37 9.44 0.10
N GLY A 350 20.41 9.58 -1.24
CA GLY A 350 20.06 10.82 -1.92
C GLY A 350 20.98 11.97 -1.55
N GLN A 351 22.29 11.69 -1.45
CA GLN A 351 23.26 12.68 -0.99
C GLN A 351 24.42 12.84 -1.96
N VAL A 352 24.94 14.06 -2.04
CA VAL A 352 26.15 14.39 -2.78
C VAL A 352 27.11 15.20 -1.91
N VAL A 353 28.39 14.99 -2.09
CA VAL A 353 29.45 15.73 -1.39
C VAL A 353 30.39 16.31 -2.44
N VAL A 354 30.54 17.64 -2.42
CA VAL A 354 31.56 18.32 -3.23
C VAL A 354 32.94 18.04 -2.64
N THR A 355 33.85 17.54 -3.46
CA THR A 355 35.21 17.14 -3.01
C THR A 355 36.13 18.37 -2.84
N ASP A 356 37.05 18.28 -1.89
CA ASP A 356 38.10 19.28 -1.72
C ASP A 356 39.45 18.77 -2.32
N THR A 357 39.38 18.36 -3.58
CA THR A 357 40.56 17.97 -4.33
C THR A 357 41.16 19.14 -5.09
N LEU A 358 42.47 19.11 -5.36
CA LEU A 358 43.16 20.14 -6.13
C LEU A 358 42.60 20.31 -7.57
N ASN A 359 41.91 19.29 -8.08
CA ASN A 359 41.35 19.25 -9.42
C ASN A 359 39.86 19.56 -9.44
N SER A 360 39.22 19.76 -8.29
CA SER A 360 37.78 20.09 -8.23
C SER A 360 37.52 21.47 -8.81
N GLN A 361 36.56 21.55 -9.74
CA GLN A 361 36.14 22.76 -10.42
C GLN A 361 35.00 23.50 -9.68
N ILE A 362 34.64 23.05 -8.46
CA ILE A 362 33.59 23.67 -7.66
C ILE A 362 34.23 24.37 -6.46
N ALA A 363 33.95 25.66 -6.30
CA ALA A 363 34.35 26.44 -5.12
C ALA A 363 33.24 26.47 -4.05
N ASP A 364 33.62 26.78 -2.81
CA ASP A 364 32.63 27.05 -1.76
C ASP A 364 31.78 28.26 -2.13
N GLY A 365 30.46 28.11 -2.06
CA GLY A 365 29.49 29.17 -2.39
C GLY A 365 29.05 29.19 -3.86
N ASP A 366 29.59 28.33 -4.71
CA ASP A 366 29.10 28.22 -6.09
C ASP A 366 27.66 27.71 -6.10
N GLU A 367 26.85 28.24 -7.00
CA GLU A 367 25.51 27.73 -7.29
C GLU A 367 25.62 26.56 -8.29
N ILE A 368 25.33 25.37 -7.81
CA ILE A 368 25.37 24.13 -8.59
C ILE A 368 23.96 23.68 -8.94
N THR A 369 23.79 23.16 -10.15
CA THR A 369 22.55 22.54 -10.63
C THR A 369 22.72 21.04 -10.69
N ILE A 370 21.80 20.31 -10.09
CA ILE A 370 21.79 18.86 -9.98
C ILE A 370 20.55 18.33 -10.67
N GLU A 371 20.73 17.48 -11.67
CA GLU A 371 19.68 16.83 -12.44
C GLU A 371 19.80 15.32 -12.24
N TYR A 372 18.69 14.65 -11.89
CA TYR A 372 18.70 13.22 -11.60
C TYR A 372 17.32 12.58 -11.75
N THR A 373 17.30 11.26 -11.92
CA THR A 373 16.13 10.39 -11.76
C THR A 373 16.29 9.54 -10.49
N TYR A 374 15.21 8.91 -10.03
CA TYR A 374 15.22 8.13 -8.80
C TYR A 374 14.32 6.90 -8.89
N TYR A 375 14.49 5.99 -7.94
CA TYR A 375 13.67 4.79 -7.83
C TYR A 375 12.68 4.92 -6.67
N PRO A 376 11.38 5.23 -6.91
CA PRO A 376 10.35 5.17 -5.86
C PRO A 376 10.19 3.77 -5.29
N LEU A 377 10.42 2.72 -6.10
CA LEU A 377 10.48 1.33 -5.63
C LEU A 377 11.81 0.70 -6.08
N TRP A 378 12.58 0.16 -5.14
CA TRP A 378 13.92 -0.37 -5.38
C TRP A 378 14.02 -1.84 -4.98
N GLU A 379 14.46 -2.69 -5.91
CA GLU A 379 14.73 -4.13 -5.74
C GLU A 379 13.65 -4.89 -4.95
N SER A 380 12.38 -4.63 -5.24
CA SER A 380 11.26 -5.35 -4.63
C SER A 380 11.27 -6.82 -5.03
N SER A 381 11.14 -7.71 -4.05
CA SER A 381 10.95 -9.15 -4.23
C SER A 381 9.47 -9.57 -4.27
N ARG A 382 8.53 -8.61 -4.18
CA ARG A 382 7.09 -8.84 -4.10
C ARG A 382 6.54 -9.13 -5.51
N LEU A 383 6.49 -10.40 -5.91
CA LEU A 383 6.22 -10.83 -7.29
C LEU A 383 4.91 -11.63 -7.46
N ASN A 384 4.17 -11.90 -6.39
CA ASN A 384 3.00 -12.77 -6.45
C ASN A 384 1.71 -12.05 -6.02
N ASN A 385 1.50 -10.81 -6.50
CA ASN A 385 0.43 -9.91 -6.06
C ASN A 385 0.47 -9.63 -4.55
N GLU A 386 1.66 -9.55 -3.98
CA GLU A 386 1.84 -9.31 -2.56
C GLU A 386 1.44 -7.88 -2.19
N GLU A 387 0.73 -7.75 -1.07
CA GLU A 387 0.12 -6.50 -0.59
C GLU A 387 1.12 -5.50 0.00
N SER A 388 2.32 -5.95 0.37
CA SER A 388 3.30 -5.17 1.13
C SER A 388 4.21 -4.26 0.28
N ASN A 389 3.92 -4.08 -1.02
CA ASN A 389 4.64 -3.08 -1.82
C ASN A 389 4.37 -1.66 -1.31
N ALA A 390 5.43 -0.87 -1.22
CA ALA A 390 5.31 0.53 -0.82
C ALA A 390 4.44 1.35 -1.78
N VAL A 391 3.64 2.24 -1.23
CA VAL A 391 2.89 3.24 -1.98
C VAL A 391 3.84 4.39 -2.33
N PHE A 392 3.82 4.83 -3.59
CA PHE A 392 4.56 5.99 -4.06
C PHE A 392 3.69 6.80 -5.01
N ASP A 393 3.80 8.12 -4.96
CA ASP A 393 3.06 9.07 -5.80
C ASP A 393 1.55 8.74 -5.91
N GLY A 394 0.98 8.24 -4.80
CA GLY A 394 -0.44 7.90 -4.69
C GLY A 394 -0.86 6.57 -5.31
N ILE A 395 0.08 5.77 -5.83
CA ILE A 395 -0.22 4.46 -6.42
C ILE A 395 0.47 3.32 -5.67
N LYS A 396 -0.10 2.13 -5.80
CA LYS A 396 0.46 0.85 -5.37
C LYS A 396 0.49 -0.11 -6.55
N ILE A 397 1.62 -0.80 -6.74
CA ILE A 397 1.82 -1.74 -7.86
C ILE A 397 1.90 -3.15 -7.32
N TYR A 398 1.20 -4.05 -8.00
CA TYR A 398 1.24 -5.48 -7.77
C TYR A 398 1.87 -6.14 -8.99
N ALA A 399 2.94 -6.89 -8.77
CA ALA A 399 3.58 -7.71 -9.78
C ALA A 399 3.13 -9.15 -9.63
N ASN A 400 2.75 -9.80 -10.74
CA ASN A 400 2.38 -11.21 -10.77
C ASN A 400 3.30 -11.95 -11.73
N ASP A 401 4.33 -12.55 -11.18
CA ASP A 401 5.28 -13.37 -11.94
C ASP A 401 4.64 -14.69 -12.38
N LYS A 402 5.11 -15.22 -13.47
CA LYS A 402 4.68 -16.50 -13.99
C LYS A 402 5.78 -17.55 -13.84
N LYS A 403 5.41 -18.72 -13.39
CA LYS A 403 6.34 -19.88 -13.46
C LYS A 403 6.40 -20.38 -14.90
N LEU A 404 7.59 -20.82 -15.32
CA LEU A 404 7.74 -21.42 -16.64
C LEU A 404 6.83 -22.65 -16.74
N SER A 405 5.86 -22.57 -17.65
CA SER A 405 4.87 -23.63 -17.91
C SER A 405 4.29 -23.49 -19.31
N LEU A 406 3.59 -24.52 -19.77
CA LEU A 406 2.82 -24.44 -21.00
C LEU A 406 1.55 -23.62 -20.79
N ASP A 407 1.32 -22.60 -21.60
CA ASP A 407 0.04 -21.89 -21.69
C ASP A 407 -0.92 -22.72 -22.56
N LYS A 408 -1.76 -23.51 -21.91
CA LYS A 408 -2.66 -24.45 -22.59
C LYS A 408 -3.78 -23.75 -23.36
N GLU A 409 -4.15 -22.53 -22.99
CA GLU A 409 -5.23 -21.77 -23.62
C GLU A 409 -4.79 -21.20 -24.97
N LYS A 410 -3.53 -20.79 -25.06
CA LYS A 410 -2.94 -20.24 -26.28
C LYS A 410 -2.25 -21.29 -27.15
N THR A 411 -2.04 -22.51 -26.63
CA THR A 411 -1.43 -23.61 -27.37
C THR A 411 -2.48 -24.31 -28.22
N GLN A 412 -2.51 -24.03 -29.49
CA GLN A 412 -3.54 -24.51 -30.42
C GLN A 412 -3.12 -24.44 -31.89
N TRP A 413 -3.92 -25.04 -32.76
CA TRP A 413 -3.82 -24.84 -34.20
C TRP A 413 -4.12 -23.39 -34.55
N SER A 414 -3.33 -22.83 -35.48
CA SER A 414 -3.57 -21.49 -36.02
C SER A 414 -4.83 -21.46 -36.87
N ASP A 415 -5.49 -20.31 -36.93
CA ASP A 415 -6.67 -20.12 -37.76
C ASP A 415 -6.39 -20.45 -39.22
N GLY A 416 -7.25 -21.28 -39.83
CA GLY A 416 -7.13 -21.72 -41.22
C GLY A 416 -6.32 -23.00 -41.42
N SER A 417 -5.72 -23.57 -40.35
CA SER A 417 -5.10 -24.90 -40.46
C SER A 417 -6.16 -25.98 -40.64
N SER A 418 -5.86 -26.97 -41.51
CA SER A 418 -6.75 -28.09 -41.80
C SER A 418 -6.44 -29.33 -40.98
N GLY A 419 -5.20 -29.48 -40.52
CA GLY A 419 -4.78 -30.56 -39.63
C GLY A 419 -5.43 -30.52 -38.27
N ASN A 420 -5.73 -31.68 -37.70
CA ASN A 420 -6.39 -31.77 -36.38
C ASN A 420 -5.71 -32.78 -35.43
N TYR A 421 -4.42 -33.02 -35.60
CA TYR A 421 -3.68 -33.87 -34.65
C TYR A 421 -3.83 -33.39 -33.25
N GLN A 422 -3.97 -34.33 -32.28
CA GLN A 422 -3.83 -34.01 -30.88
C GLN A 422 -2.34 -33.94 -30.55
N ILE A 423 -1.87 -32.71 -30.23
CA ILE A 423 -0.47 -32.46 -29.90
C ILE A 423 -0.37 -32.17 -28.40
N THR A 424 0.30 -33.08 -27.68
CA THR A 424 0.63 -32.91 -26.29
C THR A 424 2.07 -32.39 -26.16
N VAL A 425 2.26 -31.30 -25.44
CA VAL A 425 3.56 -30.64 -25.26
C VAL A 425 3.93 -30.67 -23.78
N GLY A 426 5.15 -31.09 -23.51
CA GLY A 426 5.69 -31.12 -22.13
C GLY A 426 7.21 -31.18 -22.13
N PRO A 427 7.82 -31.08 -20.92
CA PRO A 427 9.26 -31.25 -20.79
C PRO A 427 9.66 -32.70 -21.11
N TYR A 428 10.78 -32.85 -21.84
CA TYR A 428 11.32 -34.18 -22.12
C TYR A 428 11.48 -35.01 -20.83
N ASP A 429 11.01 -36.24 -20.83
CA ASP A 429 11.07 -37.17 -19.71
C ASP A 429 10.36 -36.65 -18.42
N GLY A 430 9.42 -35.74 -18.59
CA GLY A 430 8.67 -35.12 -17.47
C GLY A 430 9.49 -34.21 -16.54
N LYS A 431 10.75 -33.91 -16.89
CA LYS A 431 11.66 -33.15 -16.02
C LYS A 431 11.52 -31.65 -16.29
N GLN A 432 11.00 -30.90 -15.33
CA GLN A 432 10.87 -29.44 -15.42
C GLN A 432 12.19 -28.72 -15.70
N SER A 433 13.34 -29.25 -15.26
CA SER A 433 14.66 -28.70 -15.56
C SER A 433 14.99 -28.68 -17.05
N ASN A 434 14.29 -29.46 -17.86
CA ASN A 434 14.44 -29.48 -19.32
C ASN A 434 13.63 -28.37 -20.01
N MET A 435 12.68 -27.73 -19.35
CA MET A 435 11.89 -26.64 -19.95
C MET A 435 12.79 -25.45 -20.31
N ARG A 436 12.45 -24.79 -21.39
CA ARG A 436 13.09 -23.55 -21.85
C ARG A 436 12.02 -22.50 -22.12
N PRO A 437 12.28 -21.22 -21.78
CA PRO A 437 11.31 -20.13 -21.94
C PRO A 437 11.25 -19.68 -23.40
N ALA A 438 10.41 -20.32 -24.20
CA ALA A 438 10.21 -19.99 -25.59
C ALA A 438 8.82 -20.40 -26.09
N ASP A 439 8.31 -19.68 -27.07
CA ASP A 439 7.14 -20.06 -27.83
C ASP A 439 7.57 -20.72 -29.14
N TYR A 440 6.80 -21.68 -29.58
CA TYR A 440 7.15 -22.44 -30.77
C TYR A 440 6.02 -22.50 -31.77
N GLU A 441 6.38 -22.70 -33.06
CA GLU A 441 5.48 -23.09 -34.14
C GLU A 441 5.95 -24.39 -34.72
N ILE A 442 5.03 -25.35 -34.88
CA ILE A 442 5.24 -26.52 -35.72
C ILE A 442 4.62 -26.18 -37.09
N ARG A 443 5.45 -26.06 -38.12
CA ARG A 443 5.04 -25.70 -39.48
C ARG A 443 5.13 -26.92 -40.36
N TRP A 444 4.01 -27.31 -40.98
CA TRP A 444 3.91 -28.48 -41.86
C TRP A 444 4.21 -28.16 -43.31
N PHE A 445 4.68 -29.18 -44.04
CA PHE A 445 5.05 -29.15 -45.47
C PHE A 445 4.60 -30.44 -46.15
N ASP A 446 4.30 -30.38 -47.46
CA ASP A 446 3.91 -31.56 -48.26
C ASP A 446 5.07 -32.51 -48.60
N SER A 447 6.29 -32.15 -48.19
CA SER A 447 7.51 -32.93 -48.44
C SER A 447 8.36 -32.99 -47.16
N ILE A 448 9.46 -33.76 -47.21
CA ILE A 448 10.45 -33.76 -46.13
C ILE A 448 10.94 -32.34 -45.88
N ALA A 449 10.70 -31.83 -44.69
CA ALA A 449 11.02 -30.46 -44.27
C ALA A 449 12.19 -30.38 -43.31
N ASP A 450 12.42 -31.44 -42.52
CA ASP A 450 13.53 -31.50 -41.56
C ASP A 450 14.08 -32.94 -41.43
N THR A 451 15.27 -33.03 -40.83
CA THR A 451 15.94 -34.30 -40.53
C THR A 451 16.39 -34.30 -39.07
N SER A 452 16.19 -35.40 -38.38
CA SER A 452 16.63 -35.61 -37.02
C SER A 452 18.11 -35.28 -36.82
N SER A 453 18.43 -34.45 -35.84
CA SER A 453 19.82 -34.07 -35.54
C SER A 453 20.64 -35.19 -34.88
N LEU A 454 19.94 -36.21 -34.38
CA LEU A 454 20.56 -37.45 -33.86
C LEU A 454 19.94 -38.62 -34.62
N GLY A 455 20.55 -39.01 -35.76
CA GLY A 455 20.04 -40.07 -36.61
C GLY A 455 19.70 -39.60 -38.02
N THR A 456 18.91 -40.42 -38.74
CA THR A 456 18.55 -40.20 -40.16
C THR A 456 17.05 -40.01 -40.38
N ALA A 457 16.24 -40.08 -39.33
CA ALA A 457 14.80 -39.95 -39.45
C ALA A 457 14.40 -38.55 -39.93
N THR A 458 13.46 -38.51 -40.87
CA THR A 458 12.98 -37.27 -41.48
C THR A 458 11.58 -36.93 -41.00
N ALA A 459 11.21 -35.65 -41.06
CA ALA A 459 9.87 -35.17 -40.68
C ALA A 459 9.30 -34.22 -41.75
N PRO A 460 7.95 -34.22 -41.97
CA PRO A 460 7.29 -33.31 -42.90
C PRO A 460 7.00 -31.95 -42.25
N PHE A 461 7.63 -31.62 -41.16
CA PHE A 461 7.46 -30.34 -40.42
C PHE A 461 8.77 -29.82 -39.89
N GLN A 462 8.76 -28.54 -39.53
CA GLN A 462 9.83 -27.83 -38.84
C GLN A 462 9.30 -27.26 -37.53
N ILE A 463 10.14 -27.18 -36.48
CA ILE A 463 9.84 -26.45 -35.23
C ILE A 463 10.65 -25.17 -35.21
N TRP A 464 9.96 -24.06 -35.01
CA TRP A 464 10.53 -22.73 -34.98
C TRP A 464 10.35 -22.13 -33.61
N ASP A 465 11.38 -21.50 -33.05
CA ASP A 465 11.27 -20.59 -31.90
C ASP A 465 10.74 -19.24 -32.41
N VAL A 466 9.56 -18.88 -31.98
CA VAL A 466 8.85 -17.65 -32.38
C VAL A 466 8.58 -16.74 -31.18
N THR A 467 9.40 -16.88 -30.14
CA THR A 467 9.25 -16.08 -28.92
C THR A 467 9.14 -14.60 -29.26
N PRO A 468 8.08 -13.91 -28.83
CA PRO A 468 7.94 -12.47 -29.04
C PRO A 468 9.17 -11.70 -28.56
N GLY A 469 9.59 -10.68 -29.31
CA GLY A 469 10.80 -9.91 -29.03
C GLY A 469 12.11 -10.53 -29.55
N LYS A 470 12.07 -11.76 -30.08
CA LYS A 470 13.22 -12.44 -30.71
C LYS A 470 13.01 -12.60 -32.19
N ILE A 471 14.13 -12.73 -32.94
CA ILE A 471 14.06 -13.08 -34.35
C ILE A 471 13.72 -14.57 -34.46
N PRO A 472 12.65 -14.96 -35.18
CA PRO A 472 12.29 -16.35 -35.31
C PRO A 472 13.44 -17.17 -35.93
N PHE A 473 13.71 -18.36 -35.39
CA PHE A 473 14.72 -19.27 -35.91
C PHE A 473 14.29 -20.75 -35.78
N LYS A 474 14.77 -21.56 -36.74
CA LYS A 474 14.47 -22.98 -36.73
C LYS A 474 15.25 -23.73 -35.66
N LYS A 475 14.56 -24.53 -34.85
CA LYS A 475 15.14 -25.41 -33.84
C LYS A 475 15.67 -26.69 -34.47
N LYS A 476 16.71 -27.27 -33.85
CA LYS A 476 17.14 -28.63 -34.12
C LYS A 476 16.22 -29.60 -33.43
N ILE A 477 15.77 -30.61 -34.15
CA ILE A 477 14.85 -31.64 -33.61
C ILE A 477 15.49 -33.02 -33.61
N VAL A 478 14.97 -33.87 -32.72
CA VAL A 478 15.24 -35.31 -32.73
C VAL A 478 13.92 -36.04 -32.84
N VAL A 479 13.75 -36.79 -33.91
CA VAL A 479 12.59 -37.67 -34.11
C VAL A 479 12.84 -38.95 -33.35
N LEU A 480 11.91 -39.31 -32.47
CA LEU A 480 11.95 -40.56 -31.72
C LEU A 480 11.20 -41.63 -32.51
N ASP A 481 11.89 -42.17 -33.57
CA ASP A 481 11.38 -43.21 -34.46
C ASP A 481 11.38 -44.59 -33.75
N TYR A 482 10.31 -44.86 -33.01
CA TYR A 482 10.18 -46.09 -32.21
C TYR A 482 9.00 -47.00 -32.64
N LYS A 483 8.01 -46.42 -33.33
CA LYS A 483 6.76 -47.11 -33.66
C LYS A 483 6.91 -47.98 -34.89
N VAL A 484 7.41 -47.45 -36.00
CA VAL A 484 7.59 -48.16 -37.28
C VAL A 484 9.06 -48.43 -37.59
N ARG A 485 9.98 -47.58 -37.15
CA ARG A 485 11.43 -47.64 -37.35
C ARG A 485 11.83 -47.64 -38.84
N ASN A 486 11.18 -46.78 -39.60
CA ASN A 486 11.37 -46.66 -41.06
C ASN A 486 12.23 -45.43 -41.46
N GLN A 487 12.82 -44.74 -40.52
CA GLN A 487 13.60 -43.50 -40.66
C GLN A 487 12.76 -42.33 -41.19
N THR A 488 11.45 -42.33 -40.92
CA THR A 488 10.56 -41.21 -41.11
C THR A 488 9.72 -41.04 -39.83
N TRP A 489 9.29 -39.83 -39.55
CA TRP A 489 8.31 -39.60 -38.49
C TRP A 489 6.95 -40.18 -38.94
N ASP A 490 6.33 -40.97 -38.10
CA ASP A 490 4.99 -41.49 -38.25
C ASP A 490 4.05 -40.98 -37.16
N LEU A 491 2.77 -40.80 -37.49
CA LEU A 491 1.76 -40.34 -36.52
C LEU A 491 1.70 -41.28 -35.31
N GLY A 492 1.84 -40.66 -34.13
CA GLY A 492 1.97 -41.37 -32.82
C GLY A 492 3.41 -41.48 -32.33
N GLU A 493 4.36 -40.92 -33.06
CA GLU A 493 5.74 -40.78 -32.60
C GLU A 493 6.02 -39.38 -32.05
N SER A 494 6.96 -39.30 -31.12
CA SER A 494 7.32 -38.08 -30.45
C SER A 494 8.49 -37.38 -31.10
N VAL A 495 8.54 -36.07 -30.98
CA VAL A 495 9.66 -35.23 -31.40
C VAL A 495 10.14 -34.39 -30.23
N VAL A 496 11.45 -34.25 -30.06
CA VAL A 496 12.05 -33.42 -29.01
C VAL A 496 12.94 -32.36 -29.62
N ILE A 497 13.00 -31.19 -28.94
CA ILE A 497 13.91 -30.11 -29.31
C ILE A 497 15.29 -30.42 -28.75
N LEU A 498 16.31 -30.34 -29.61
CA LEU A 498 17.71 -30.40 -29.22
C LEU A 498 18.25 -28.99 -29.01
N GLU A 499 18.66 -28.71 -27.80
CA GLU A 499 19.26 -27.43 -27.42
C GLU A 499 20.76 -27.40 -27.70
N GLU A 500 21.28 -26.21 -27.94
CA GLU A 500 22.72 -26.00 -28.09
C GLU A 500 23.43 -26.15 -26.73
N GLY A 501 24.63 -26.73 -26.76
CA GLY A 501 25.45 -26.93 -25.55
C GLY A 501 26.34 -28.17 -25.66
N ALA A 502 27.08 -28.45 -24.60
CA ALA A 502 27.92 -29.66 -24.52
C ALA A 502 27.04 -30.89 -24.21
N GLY A 503 27.14 -31.91 -25.09
CA GLY A 503 26.38 -33.16 -24.94
C GLY A 503 24.99 -33.12 -25.57
N ILE A 504 24.20 -34.16 -25.29
CA ILE A 504 22.79 -34.24 -25.74
C ILE A 504 21.97 -33.49 -24.70
N ASN A 505 21.50 -32.29 -25.05
CA ASN A 505 20.66 -31.46 -24.23
C ASN A 505 19.30 -31.29 -24.91
N VAL A 506 18.25 -31.84 -24.35
CA VAL A 506 16.88 -31.82 -24.89
C VAL A 506 15.95 -31.03 -23.98
N SER A 507 14.99 -30.35 -24.58
CA SER A 507 14.05 -29.51 -23.83
C SER A 507 12.62 -30.02 -23.93
N TRP A 508 11.85 -29.49 -24.85
CA TRP A 508 10.44 -29.82 -25.01
C TRP A 508 10.23 -31.08 -25.86
N GLN A 509 9.25 -31.87 -25.48
CA GLN A 509 8.76 -33.02 -26.20
C GLN A 509 7.36 -32.73 -26.75
N PHE A 510 7.14 -33.12 -27.98
CA PHE A 510 5.88 -33.01 -28.70
C PHE A 510 5.40 -34.42 -29.04
N ASP A 511 4.31 -34.84 -28.44
CA ASP A 511 3.66 -36.12 -28.70
C ASP A 511 2.49 -35.85 -29.66
N ILE A 512 2.62 -36.26 -30.93
CA ILE A 512 1.67 -35.96 -31.98
C ILE A 512 0.85 -37.22 -32.26
N GLN A 513 -0.45 -37.19 -31.96
CA GLN A 513 -1.33 -38.35 -32.01
C GLN A 513 -2.59 -38.09 -32.85
N GLU A 514 -3.34 -39.15 -33.14
CA GLU A 514 -4.66 -39.06 -33.76
C GLU A 514 -5.60 -38.27 -32.82
N PRO A 515 -6.54 -37.48 -33.39
CA PRO A 515 -7.52 -36.75 -32.61
C PRO A 515 -8.45 -37.71 -31.84
N ILE A 516 -8.83 -37.35 -30.62
CA ILE A 516 -9.81 -38.12 -29.82
C ILE A 516 -11.20 -37.70 -30.26
N ASN A 517 -12.05 -38.69 -30.65
CA ASN A 517 -13.46 -38.47 -31.01
C ASN A 517 -13.71 -37.61 -32.27
N ASP A 518 -12.74 -37.48 -33.15
CA ASP A 518 -12.89 -36.77 -34.42
C ASP A 518 -12.30 -37.59 -35.60
N ILE A 519 -12.68 -37.22 -36.81
CA ILE A 519 -12.11 -37.82 -38.03
C ILE A 519 -10.72 -37.19 -38.25
N LEU A 520 -9.71 -38.02 -38.43
CA LEU A 520 -8.35 -37.58 -38.73
C LEU A 520 -8.31 -36.78 -40.03
N ASN A 521 -7.80 -35.56 -39.93
CA ASN A 521 -7.39 -34.73 -41.03
C ASN A 521 -5.88 -34.52 -40.95
N ASP A 522 -5.17 -34.99 -41.97
CA ASP A 522 -3.73 -34.80 -42.03
C ASP A 522 -3.36 -33.34 -42.22
N ALA A 523 -2.30 -32.90 -41.52
CA ALA A 523 -1.76 -31.58 -41.69
C ALA A 523 -1.04 -31.46 -43.06
N VAL A 524 -1.26 -30.37 -43.76
CA VAL A 524 -0.73 -30.07 -45.09
C VAL A 524 0.22 -28.86 -45.06
N GLU A 525 0.86 -28.58 -46.20
CA GLU A 525 1.73 -27.39 -46.30
C GLU A 525 0.99 -26.10 -45.95
N GLY A 526 1.57 -25.37 -45.04
CA GLY A 526 1.02 -24.11 -44.51
C GLY A 526 0.26 -24.21 -43.19
N ASP A 527 -0.08 -25.43 -42.73
CA ASP A 527 -0.66 -25.63 -41.42
C ASP A 527 0.36 -25.32 -40.31
N VAL A 528 -0.10 -24.68 -39.24
CA VAL A 528 0.74 -24.26 -38.13
C VAL A 528 0.07 -24.60 -36.82
N PHE A 529 0.80 -25.28 -35.93
CA PHE A 529 0.41 -25.46 -34.54
C PHE A 529 1.28 -24.57 -33.67
N TYR A 530 0.64 -23.64 -32.95
CA TYR A 530 1.30 -22.70 -32.05
C TYR A 530 1.39 -23.25 -30.63
N VAL A 531 2.53 -23.08 -30.00
CA VAL A 531 2.82 -23.50 -28.62
C VAL A 531 3.26 -22.29 -27.82
N ALA A 532 2.44 -21.88 -26.92
CA ALA A 532 2.72 -20.76 -26.02
C ALA A 532 3.25 -21.23 -24.66
N THR A 533 4.14 -20.48 -24.07
CA THR A 533 4.65 -20.74 -22.72
C THR A 533 4.43 -19.53 -21.81
N ASP A 534 4.06 -19.80 -20.57
CA ASP A 534 4.23 -18.83 -19.49
C ASP A 534 5.72 -18.73 -19.14
N ARG A 535 6.21 -17.52 -18.99
CA ARG A 535 7.63 -17.23 -18.75
C ARG A 535 7.79 -16.27 -17.59
N PRO A 536 8.69 -16.56 -16.64
CA PRO A 536 8.98 -15.64 -15.55
C PRO A 536 9.59 -14.33 -16.05
N PHE A 537 9.47 -13.29 -15.25
CA PHE A 537 10.21 -12.06 -15.46
C PHE A 537 11.71 -12.30 -15.48
N ASN A 538 12.43 -11.57 -16.30
CA ASN A 538 13.87 -11.66 -16.47
C ASN A 538 14.50 -10.29 -16.70
N ASN A 539 15.83 -10.20 -16.67
CA ASN A 539 16.58 -8.94 -16.78
C ASN A 539 16.50 -8.27 -18.17
N GLU A 540 15.91 -8.90 -19.19
CA GLU A 540 15.66 -8.28 -20.50
C GLU A 540 14.30 -7.57 -20.55
N ASP A 541 13.42 -7.87 -19.58
CA ASP A 541 12.08 -7.29 -19.55
C ASP A 541 12.13 -5.84 -19.10
N ILE A 542 11.45 -4.99 -19.86
CA ILE A 542 11.22 -3.59 -19.55
C ILE A 542 9.75 -3.28 -19.77
N TYR A 543 9.11 -2.69 -18.76
CA TYR A 543 7.73 -2.20 -18.84
C TYR A 543 7.71 -0.70 -18.57
N GLN A 544 6.74 0.00 -19.12
CA GLN A 544 6.54 1.44 -18.90
C GLN A 544 5.06 1.77 -18.73
N PHE A 545 4.78 2.78 -17.92
CA PHE A 545 3.46 3.39 -17.76
C PHE A 545 3.59 4.89 -17.51
N GLN A 546 2.49 5.62 -17.70
CA GLN A 546 2.39 7.06 -17.43
C GLN A 546 1.29 7.37 -16.45
N MET A 547 1.47 8.45 -15.72
CA MET A 547 0.45 9.00 -14.85
C MET A 547 -0.22 10.22 -15.48
N MET A 548 -1.51 10.39 -15.17
CA MET A 548 -2.31 11.56 -15.51
C MET A 548 -2.87 12.16 -14.23
N ALA A 549 -2.49 13.38 -13.92
CA ALA A 549 -2.97 14.09 -12.74
C ALA A 549 -4.48 14.30 -12.75
N SER A 550 -5.03 14.51 -11.57
CA SER A 550 -6.40 14.95 -11.42
C SER A 550 -6.61 16.30 -12.10
N SER A 551 -7.75 16.50 -12.75
CA SER A 551 -8.07 17.71 -13.51
C SER A 551 -9.53 18.13 -13.32
N ILE A 552 -9.86 19.33 -13.82
CA ILE A 552 -11.24 19.83 -13.86
C ILE A 552 -11.67 20.02 -15.32
N GLN A 553 -12.82 19.47 -15.67
CA GLN A 553 -13.51 19.82 -16.90
C GLN A 553 -14.19 21.16 -16.70
N SER A 554 -13.58 22.24 -17.21
CA SER A 554 -14.08 23.62 -17.06
C SER A 554 -15.03 24.05 -18.16
N GLU A 555 -15.30 23.18 -19.14
CA GLU A 555 -16.26 23.51 -20.20
C GLU A 555 -17.71 23.37 -19.71
N LYS A 556 -18.58 24.27 -20.24
CA LYS A 556 -20.01 24.25 -19.93
C LYS A 556 -20.60 22.88 -20.31
N ASN A 557 -20.86 22.05 -19.31
CA ASN A 557 -21.58 20.80 -19.46
C ASN A 557 -22.93 20.97 -18.74
N GLU A 558 -24.02 20.92 -19.51
CA GLU A 558 -25.37 20.98 -18.96
C GLU A 558 -25.54 19.80 -17.98
N GLY A 559 -25.81 20.09 -16.70
CA GLY A 559 -25.99 19.12 -15.64
C GLY A 559 -24.92 19.08 -14.55
N LEU A 560 -23.68 19.57 -14.78
CA LEU A 560 -22.63 19.56 -13.74
C LEU A 560 -23.02 20.33 -12.47
N LEU A 561 -23.79 21.42 -12.62
CA LEU A 561 -24.27 22.21 -11.48
C LEU A 561 -25.58 21.66 -10.87
N ASP A 562 -26.23 20.69 -11.51
CA ASP A 562 -27.50 20.14 -11.04
C ASP A 562 -27.36 19.33 -9.76
N ASP A 563 -26.19 18.75 -9.54
CA ASP A 563 -25.85 17.97 -8.35
C ASP A 563 -25.55 18.83 -7.11
N ILE A 564 -25.42 20.15 -7.26
CA ILE A 564 -25.18 21.04 -6.14
C ILE A 564 -26.34 20.98 -5.15
N ARG A 565 -26.04 20.71 -3.90
CA ARG A 565 -27.00 20.59 -2.81
C ARG A 565 -26.54 21.33 -1.56
N VAL A 566 -27.46 21.59 -0.65
CA VAL A 566 -27.20 22.15 0.67
C VAL A 566 -27.47 21.09 1.73
N VAL A 567 -26.56 20.89 2.65
CA VAL A 567 -26.63 19.81 3.64
C VAL A 567 -26.43 20.37 5.06
N PRO A 568 -27.34 20.09 6.00
CA PRO A 568 -28.67 19.53 5.78
C PRO A 568 -29.65 20.55 5.18
N ASN A 569 -30.61 20.09 4.42
CA ASN A 569 -31.70 20.92 3.92
C ASN A 569 -33.02 20.11 3.99
N PRO A 570 -33.95 20.43 4.89
CA PRO A 570 -33.92 21.57 5.81
C PRO A 570 -32.94 21.41 6.96
N TYR A 571 -32.40 22.53 7.44
CA TYR A 571 -31.69 22.56 8.72
C TYR A 571 -32.73 22.62 9.85
N VAL A 572 -32.66 21.65 10.76
CA VAL A 572 -33.60 21.53 11.86
C VAL A 572 -32.83 21.54 13.19
N VAL A 573 -32.88 22.66 13.89
CA VAL A 573 -32.34 22.88 15.25
C VAL A 573 -30.85 22.60 15.43
N THR A 574 -30.37 21.42 15.05
CA THR A 574 -28.97 21.00 15.16
C THR A 574 -28.63 20.00 14.05
N ASN A 575 -27.35 19.80 13.78
CA ASN A 575 -26.88 18.72 12.91
C ASN A 575 -25.59 18.07 13.45
N ILE A 576 -25.29 16.85 12.98
CA ILE A 576 -24.14 16.06 13.41
C ILE A 576 -22.77 16.71 13.07
N LEU A 577 -22.77 17.66 12.13
CA LEU A 577 -21.56 18.34 11.65
C LEU A 577 -21.19 19.55 12.54
N GLU A 578 -22.01 19.90 13.49
CA GLU A 578 -21.74 20.99 14.41
C GLU A 578 -20.67 20.55 15.41
N PRO A 579 -19.53 21.26 15.51
CA PRO A 579 -18.50 20.90 16.46
C PRO A 579 -19.03 21.02 17.88
N LEU A 580 -18.78 20.01 18.70
CA LEU A 580 -19.08 20.08 20.13
C LEU A 580 -18.20 21.13 20.77
N ASP A 581 -18.78 22.04 21.55
CA ASP A 581 -17.98 22.94 22.40
C ASP A 581 -17.48 22.15 23.61
N ARG A 582 -16.18 21.82 23.60
CA ARG A 582 -15.53 21.05 24.67
C ARG A 582 -15.30 21.85 25.94
N GLN A 583 -15.23 23.17 25.83
CA GLN A 583 -15.06 24.04 26.98
C GLN A 583 -16.38 24.22 27.74
N ASN A 584 -17.50 24.10 27.06
CA ASN A 584 -18.82 24.15 27.63
C ASN A 584 -19.75 23.07 27.03
N PRO A 585 -19.73 21.82 27.55
CA PRO A 585 -20.54 20.72 27.00
C PRO A 585 -22.06 20.97 27.00
N ARG A 586 -22.52 22.04 27.64
CA ARG A 586 -23.92 22.49 27.65
C ARG A 586 -24.21 23.52 26.55
N ASP A 587 -23.18 24.10 25.97
CA ASP A 587 -23.32 25.04 24.86
C ASP A 587 -23.16 24.31 23.53
N ARG A 588 -23.97 24.69 22.57
CA ARG A 588 -23.90 24.15 21.24
C ARG A 588 -22.81 24.87 20.48
N GLY A 589 -21.94 24.15 19.81
CA GLY A 589 -20.96 24.74 18.92
C GLY A 589 -21.62 25.58 17.79
N PRO A 590 -20.82 26.29 17.00
CA PRO A 590 -21.35 27.16 15.96
C PRO A 590 -22.22 26.37 14.99
N ARG A 591 -23.41 26.90 14.75
CA ARG A 591 -24.35 26.33 13.76
C ARG A 591 -23.77 26.45 12.38
N ARG A 592 -23.89 25.41 11.58
CA ARG A 592 -23.42 25.43 10.20
C ARG A 592 -24.16 24.46 9.28
N ILE A 593 -24.25 24.85 8.03
CA ILE A 593 -24.59 23.99 6.90
C ILE A 593 -23.47 24.05 5.91
N TYR A 594 -23.46 23.19 4.91
CA TYR A 594 -22.52 23.31 3.82
C TYR A 594 -23.20 23.16 2.46
N PHE A 595 -22.65 23.85 1.47
CA PHE A 595 -22.91 23.62 0.06
C PHE A 595 -22.00 22.49 -0.41
N ASP A 596 -22.51 21.59 -1.21
CA ASP A 596 -21.85 20.37 -1.65
C ASP A 596 -21.79 20.30 -3.16
N LYS A 597 -20.77 19.64 -3.71
CA LYS A 597 -20.52 19.50 -5.15
C LYS A 597 -20.40 20.82 -5.90
N LEU A 598 -19.81 21.82 -5.25
CA LEU A 598 -19.52 23.11 -5.85
C LEU A 598 -18.39 22.98 -6.89
N PRO A 599 -18.36 23.83 -7.93
CA PRO A 599 -17.15 24.07 -8.72
C PRO A 599 -16.00 24.53 -7.84
N ASN A 600 -14.75 24.27 -8.24
CA ASN A 600 -13.58 24.70 -7.49
C ASN A 600 -13.47 26.21 -7.29
N GLU A 601 -14.09 27.00 -8.16
CA GLU A 601 -14.18 28.45 -8.06
C GLU A 601 -15.62 28.92 -8.35
N CYS A 602 -16.29 29.51 -7.36
CA CYS A 602 -17.63 30.09 -7.54
C CYS A 602 -17.95 31.12 -6.47
N THR A 603 -19.00 31.91 -6.71
CA THR A 603 -19.55 32.86 -5.74
C THR A 603 -20.94 32.44 -5.32
N ILE A 604 -21.16 32.23 -4.03
CA ILE A 604 -22.45 31.87 -3.46
C ILE A 604 -23.08 33.14 -2.86
N ARG A 605 -24.28 33.51 -3.31
CA ARG A 605 -25.04 34.62 -2.77
C ARG A 605 -26.34 34.10 -2.17
N ILE A 606 -26.61 34.45 -0.93
CA ILE A 606 -27.79 33.97 -0.17
C ILE A 606 -28.72 35.16 0.04
N TYR A 607 -29.99 34.96 -0.29
CA TYR A 607 -31.03 35.98 -0.24
C TYR A 607 -32.21 35.53 0.61
N THR A 608 -32.94 36.50 1.19
CA THR A 608 -34.28 36.27 1.71
C THR A 608 -35.26 36.00 0.55
N ILE A 609 -36.46 35.51 0.87
CA ILE A 609 -37.54 35.34 -0.13
C ILE A 609 -37.99 36.66 -0.79
N THR A 610 -37.66 37.79 -0.13
CA THR A 610 -37.94 39.15 -0.64
C THR A 610 -36.84 39.71 -1.53
N GLY A 611 -35.74 38.97 -1.70
CA GLY A 611 -34.62 39.34 -2.53
C GLY A 611 -33.52 40.18 -1.84
N GLU A 612 -33.54 40.30 -0.53
CA GLU A 612 -32.48 41.01 0.22
C GLU A 612 -31.26 40.12 0.40
N LEU A 613 -30.05 40.64 0.11
CA LEU A 613 -28.80 39.93 0.22
C LEU A 613 -28.43 39.71 1.72
N VAL A 614 -28.35 38.46 2.13
CA VAL A 614 -27.99 38.02 3.47
C VAL A 614 -26.49 37.83 3.63
N LYS A 615 -25.87 37.06 2.74
CA LYS A 615 -24.43 36.71 2.78
C LYS A 615 -23.89 36.49 1.36
N THR A 616 -22.62 36.83 1.16
CA THR A 616 -21.84 36.39 0.01
C THR A 616 -20.67 35.55 0.51
N ILE A 617 -20.47 34.40 -0.09
CA ILE A 617 -19.37 33.49 0.21
C ILE A 617 -18.58 33.26 -1.07
N TYR A 618 -17.28 33.42 -1.00
CA TYR A 618 -16.37 33.15 -2.11
C TYR A 618 -15.73 31.79 -1.90
N HIS A 619 -16.02 30.87 -2.79
CA HIS A 619 -15.42 29.54 -2.79
C HIS A 619 -14.29 29.50 -3.82
N ASN A 620 -13.06 29.23 -3.36
CA ASN A 620 -11.88 29.03 -4.20
C ASN A 620 -11.01 27.99 -3.51
N THR A 621 -11.04 26.77 -4.05
CA THR A 621 -10.40 25.60 -3.42
C THR A 621 -9.72 24.73 -4.47
N THR A 622 -9.01 23.72 -4.00
CA THR A 622 -8.48 22.65 -4.82
C THR A 622 -9.62 21.80 -5.41
N PHE A 623 -9.39 21.17 -6.53
CA PHE A 623 -10.41 20.39 -7.26
C PHE A 623 -10.91 19.13 -6.51
N ASP A 624 -10.23 18.72 -5.46
CA ASP A 624 -10.67 17.64 -4.56
C ASP A 624 -11.65 18.12 -3.47
N ASN A 625 -12.01 19.40 -3.46
CA ASN A 625 -12.91 19.99 -2.47
C ASN A 625 -14.03 20.79 -3.12
N GLY A 626 -15.19 20.17 -3.24
CA GLY A 626 -16.45 20.81 -3.68
C GLY A 626 -17.36 21.27 -2.55
N GLN A 627 -16.82 21.49 -1.33
CA GLN A 627 -17.62 21.87 -0.17
C GLN A 627 -17.26 23.25 0.37
N GLU A 628 -18.30 24.03 0.76
CA GLU A 628 -18.16 25.31 1.43
C GLU A 628 -19.17 25.45 2.58
N PHE A 629 -18.69 25.85 3.74
CA PHE A 629 -19.50 25.99 4.94
C PHE A 629 -20.11 27.37 5.07
N TRP A 630 -21.33 27.42 5.55
CA TRP A 630 -21.99 28.66 5.99
C TRP A 630 -22.40 28.53 7.47
N ASP A 631 -21.95 29.47 8.25
CA ASP A 631 -22.15 29.58 9.71
C ASP A 631 -23.55 30.08 10.12
N LEU A 632 -24.48 30.17 9.17
CA LEU A 632 -25.84 30.68 9.36
C LEU A 632 -25.86 32.11 9.94
N THR A 633 -24.90 32.94 9.51
CA THR A 633 -24.83 34.36 9.85
C THR A 633 -25.07 35.24 8.63
N THR A 634 -25.51 36.48 8.90
CA THR A 634 -25.59 37.57 7.90
C THR A 634 -24.20 38.10 7.56
N LYS A 635 -24.11 39.00 6.56
CA LYS A 635 -22.87 39.74 6.24
C LYS A 635 -22.30 40.52 7.41
N ASP A 636 -23.14 40.90 8.38
CA ASP A 636 -22.78 41.66 9.59
C ASP A 636 -22.56 40.72 10.82
N ASN A 637 -22.42 39.40 10.59
CA ASN A 637 -22.21 38.34 11.57
C ASN A 637 -23.34 38.19 12.62
N PHE A 638 -24.59 38.58 12.29
CA PHE A 638 -25.75 38.30 13.13
C PHE A 638 -26.37 36.95 12.73
N PRO A 639 -26.87 36.16 13.69
CA PRO A 639 -27.62 34.94 13.40
C PRO A 639 -28.82 35.22 12.50
N ILE A 640 -29.03 34.34 11.50
CA ILE A 640 -30.19 34.47 10.61
C ILE A 640 -31.50 34.03 11.27
N ALA A 641 -32.62 34.54 10.79
CA ALA A 641 -33.96 34.14 11.21
C ALA A 641 -34.31 32.75 10.61
N PHE A 642 -35.28 32.10 11.24
CA PHE A 642 -35.91 30.89 10.66
C PHE A 642 -36.74 31.29 9.44
N GLY A 643 -36.72 30.44 8.39
CA GLY A 643 -37.43 30.73 7.16
C GLY A 643 -36.81 30.02 5.95
N ILE A 644 -37.33 30.39 4.79
CA ILE A 644 -36.79 29.92 3.50
C ILE A 644 -35.85 30.99 2.95
N TYR A 645 -34.71 30.53 2.45
CA TYR A 645 -33.71 31.36 1.78
C TYR A 645 -33.50 30.87 0.35
N ILE A 646 -33.14 31.78 -0.52
CA ILE A 646 -32.76 31.49 -1.91
C ILE A 646 -31.25 31.61 -1.99
N TYR A 647 -30.58 30.64 -2.59
CA TYR A 647 -29.15 30.76 -2.92
C TYR A 647 -28.95 30.85 -4.43
N HIS A 648 -27.98 31.63 -4.82
CA HIS A 648 -27.50 31.77 -6.19
C HIS A 648 -26.00 31.49 -6.22
N ILE A 649 -25.60 30.51 -7.02
CA ILE A 649 -24.22 30.11 -7.24
C ILE A 649 -23.85 30.56 -8.65
N ASP A 650 -22.81 31.38 -8.73
CA ASP A 650 -22.26 31.91 -9.96
C ASP A 650 -20.88 31.26 -10.16
N ALA A 651 -20.79 30.38 -11.13
CA ALA A 651 -19.60 29.58 -11.47
C ALA A 651 -18.95 30.07 -12.77
N GLY A 652 -19.18 31.32 -13.16
CA GLY A 652 -18.56 31.93 -14.33
C GLY A 652 -18.86 31.16 -15.63
N LYS A 653 -17.83 30.61 -16.26
CA LYS A 653 -17.98 29.87 -17.54
C LYS A 653 -18.79 28.58 -17.42
N MET A 654 -18.84 27.94 -16.24
CA MET A 654 -19.62 26.73 -16.01
C MET A 654 -21.12 26.99 -15.89
N GLY A 655 -21.53 28.26 -15.66
CA GLY A 655 -22.92 28.66 -15.59
C GLY A 655 -23.36 29.08 -14.19
N GLU A 656 -24.68 29.10 -13.96
CA GLU A 656 -25.28 29.56 -12.72
C GLU A 656 -26.31 28.53 -12.20
N LYS A 657 -26.45 28.44 -10.86
CA LYS A 657 -27.46 27.61 -10.19
C LYS A 657 -28.22 28.41 -9.17
N ILE A 658 -29.53 28.31 -9.21
CA ILE A 658 -30.44 28.88 -8.20
C ILE A 658 -31.16 27.75 -7.47
N GLY A 659 -31.18 27.82 -6.15
CA GLY A 659 -31.87 26.84 -5.34
C GLY A 659 -32.49 27.45 -4.07
N ARG A 660 -33.06 26.60 -3.22
CA ARG A 660 -33.72 27.00 -1.98
C ARG A 660 -33.21 26.17 -0.82
N LEU A 661 -33.11 26.78 0.35
CA LEU A 661 -32.85 26.10 1.59
C LEU A 661 -33.80 26.59 2.70
N ALA A 662 -34.08 25.71 3.64
CA ALA A 662 -34.98 26.00 4.74
C ALA A 662 -34.28 25.86 6.09
N ILE A 663 -34.45 26.86 6.94
CA ILE A 663 -33.95 26.86 8.33
C ILE A 663 -35.17 26.79 9.24
N ILE A 664 -35.29 25.70 9.99
CA ILE A 664 -36.41 25.38 10.88
C ILE A 664 -35.90 25.37 12.32
N LYS A 665 -36.72 25.87 13.25
CA LYS A 665 -36.35 25.90 14.68
C LYS A 665 -36.67 24.56 15.33
#